data_1b20bff8e8e2d1403ac579fbbce1f895
#
_entry.id   1b20bff8e8e2d1403ac579fbbce1f895
#
_cell.length_a   1.000
_cell.length_b   1.000
_cell.length_c   1.000
_cell.angle_alpha   90.00
_cell.angle_beta   90.00
_cell.angle_gamma   90.00
#
_symmetry.space_group_name_H-M   'P 1'
#
loop_
_entity.id
_entity.type
_entity.pdbx_description
1 polymer ?
#
loop_
_entity_poly.entity_id
_entity_poly.type
_entity_poly.pdbx_seq_one_letter_code
_entity_poly.pdbx_strand_id
1 'polypeptide(L)'
;MAQLFPTIEVIKRMKPQPTEGEWTLLRFLVDNYDDQYEVYFQPFLNGDMPDIVLMRRGGGVMIFEVKDWDLTNYKIDEQGKWHVVANHATNYENPFKQVMRYKENLYNLHIDELASLRLKDYKYWFVVNCAVYFHCHTEADAKARTQGSDPTDKYKRWLEKNITILGKDSLQKETLAPILWEKRISGRSYYFTDSLYENFHRIFQPSIHTLEMGEEIRLDNVQAELATSVAGQRKRIKGVAGSGKTLVLAHRAVDAVKKKQEDVLILTYNITLRNYIHDKISQVREEFPWSNFKIANYHDFINAQLNNLCLKPFNDTLKGLTGKELENEFERIVYSNLDLFDTFEDRLPHYSTILIDEAQDFKEGWFRMIMKYFATEDTEIVAFADEKQNVYCRKLDSQKQLVVPVATGRWDERMCKSFRIPAKIVMLLKNFQKEFFSDRYNIDTIQGRQMEIGEETEIHYLSYVPPLGSKEERTRDVVSFVYNQIRSQGLNSNDVTILASFIDTLKELNELLITESHEKTNVMFETKEEEKKIFENALDKSEGNIKREIEKFRKMRKATFWMNRGTYKLSTIFSFKGWETPILFLIIETGERSGLSTLLSMTEDAKDIEISGYEPTKFSDELVYTGLSRCKGKLYIINIDYNEHLGNNRYDKFFTSLPNSLITHDVHTL
;
A
#
# COMPACT_ATOMS: atom_id res chain seq x y z
N MET A 1 14.78 -9.77 -30.90
CA MET A 1 14.23 -10.35 -29.67
C MET A 1 13.49 -9.25 -28.96
N ALA A 2 12.33 -9.56 -28.38
CA ALA A 2 11.56 -8.60 -27.58
C ALA A 2 12.35 -8.17 -26.34
N GLN A 3 12.06 -6.96 -25.83
CA GLN A 3 12.66 -6.45 -24.61
C GLN A 3 12.01 -7.17 -23.43
N LEU A 4 12.83 -7.74 -22.52
CA LEU A 4 12.33 -8.52 -21.38
C LEU A 4 12.57 -7.79 -20.05
N PHE A 5 11.52 -7.70 -19.23
CA PHE A 5 11.52 -7.10 -17.89
C PHE A 5 10.90 -8.06 -16.84
N PRO A 6 11.59 -8.36 -15.72
CA PRO A 6 13.02 -8.13 -15.52
C PRO A 6 13.88 -9.01 -16.43
N THR A 7 15.21 -8.87 -16.36
CA THR A 7 16.13 -9.68 -17.19
C THR A 7 16.02 -11.17 -16.88
N ILE A 8 16.44 -12.02 -17.83
CA ILE A 8 16.38 -13.48 -17.68
C ILE A 8 17.17 -13.99 -16.47
N GLU A 9 18.26 -13.28 -16.09
CA GLU A 9 19.09 -13.61 -14.94
C GLU A 9 18.32 -13.39 -13.63
N VAL A 10 17.53 -12.34 -13.55
CA VAL A 10 16.68 -12.03 -12.41
C VAL A 10 15.56 -13.07 -12.31
N ILE A 11 14.88 -13.37 -13.42
CA ILE A 11 13.78 -14.37 -13.45
C ILE A 11 14.27 -15.75 -12.97
N LYS A 12 15.49 -16.16 -13.37
CA LYS A 12 16.09 -17.42 -12.89
C LYS A 12 16.35 -17.47 -11.38
N ARG A 13 16.42 -16.33 -10.71
CA ARG A 13 16.61 -16.25 -9.25
C ARG A 13 15.31 -16.14 -8.47
N MET A 14 14.19 -15.87 -9.15
CA MET A 14 12.89 -15.76 -8.51
C MET A 14 12.46 -17.07 -7.81
N LYS A 15 11.72 -16.95 -6.74
CA LYS A 15 11.15 -18.07 -5.99
C LYS A 15 9.69 -17.78 -5.65
N PRO A 16 8.76 -18.67 -5.97
CA PRO A 16 9.00 -19.92 -6.71
C PRO A 16 9.54 -19.67 -8.12
N GLN A 17 10.22 -20.68 -8.68
CA GLN A 17 10.64 -20.62 -10.09
C GLN A 17 9.42 -20.57 -10.99
N PRO A 18 9.50 -19.90 -12.16
CA PRO A 18 8.44 -19.95 -13.15
C PRO A 18 8.07 -21.38 -13.49
N THR A 19 6.79 -21.62 -13.70
CA THR A 19 6.28 -22.92 -14.14
C THR A 19 6.77 -23.26 -15.55
N GLU A 20 6.59 -24.51 -15.98
CA GLU A 20 6.97 -24.93 -17.34
C GLU A 20 6.19 -24.16 -18.40
N GLY A 21 4.90 -23.93 -18.17
CA GLY A 21 4.04 -23.15 -19.05
C GLY A 21 4.46 -21.69 -19.12
N GLU A 22 4.77 -21.08 -17.99
CA GLU A 22 5.28 -19.69 -17.95
C GLU A 22 6.61 -19.56 -18.69
N TRP A 23 7.58 -20.47 -18.47
CA TRP A 23 8.84 -20.47 -19.21
C TRP A 23 8.64 -20.67 -20.71
N THR A 24 7.73 -21.55 -21.11
CA THR A 24 7.46 -21.84 -22.52
C THR A 24 6.88 -20.63 -23.23
N LEU A 25 5.86 -19.99 -22.65
CA LEU A 25 5.26 -18.80 -23.22
C LEU A 25 6.24 -17.61 -23.22
N LEU A 26 6.97 -17.41 -22.12
CA LEU A 26 7.95 -16.33 -21.99
C LEU A 26 9.02 -16.40 -23.08
N ARG A 27 9.67 -17.57 -23.24
CA ARG A 27 10.70 -17.79 -24.27
C ARG A 27 10.11 -17.61 -25.66
N PHE A 28 8.93 -18.17 -25.91
CA PHE A 28 8.28 -18.00 -27.21
C PHE A 28 8.09 -16.51 -27.56
N LEU A 29 7.59 -15.70 -26.63
CA LEU A 29 7.37 -14.27 -26.87
C LEU A 29 8.70 -13.52 -27.09
N VAL A 30 9.70 -13.77 -26.26
CA VAL A 30 10.99 -13.10 -26.35
C VAL A 30 11.72 -13.44 -27.65
N ASP A 31 11.70 -14.71 -28.07
CA ASP A 31 12.48 -15.18 -29.22
C ASP A 31 11.82 -14.85 -30.56
N ASN A 32 10.49 -14.78 -30.62
CA ASN A 32 9.74 -14.64 -31.88
C ASN A 32 9.30 -13.21 -32.23
N TYR A 33 9.39 -12.27 -31.29
CA TYR A 33 9.03 -10.86 -31.51
C TYR A 33 10.28 -9.97 -31.46
N ASP A 34 10.22 -8.80 -32.09
CA ASP A 34 11.32 -7.85 -32.20
C ASP A 34 11.36 -6.87 -30.97
N ASP A 35 12.31 -5.96 -30.98
CA ASP A 35 12.55 -4.97 -29.93
C ASP A 35 11.49 -3.87 -29.81
N GLN A 36 10.47 -3.86 -30.70
CA GLN A 36 9.29 -3.01 -30.55
C GLN A 36 8.31 -3.56 -29.49
N TYR A 37 8.49 -4.84 -29.12
CA TYR A 37 7.67 -5.49 -28.10
C TYR A 37 8.41 -5.55 -26.78
N GLU A 38 7.65 -5.30 -25.73
CA GLU A 38 8.08 -5.40 -24.35
C GLU A 38 7.34 -6.54 -23.68
N VAL A 39 8.08 -7.44 -23.05
CA VAL A 39 7.55 -8.59 -22.32
C VAL A 39 7.86 -8.37 -20.84
N TYR A 40 6.83 -8.31 -20.03
CA TYR A 40 6.93 -8.16 -18.58
C TYR A 40 6.54 -9.47 -17.91
N PHE A 41 7.46 -10.04 -17.15
CA PHE A 41 7.22 -11.25 -16.40
C PHE A 41 6.82 -10.91 -14.98
N GLN A 42 5.64 -11.38 -14.57
CA GLN A 42 5.05 -11.18 -13.25
C GLN A 42 5.14 -9.72 -12.76
N PRO A 43 4.71 -8.72 -13.57
CA PRO A 43 4.73 -7.33 -13.12
C PRO A 43 3.82 -7.17 -11.91
N PHE A 44 4.38 -6.58 -10.85
CA PHE A 44 3.65 -6.41 -9.60
C PHE A 44 2.79 -5.16 -9.62
N LEU A 45 1.48 -5.32 -9.47
CA LEU A 45 0.47 -4.27 -9.55
C LEU A 45 -0.27 -4.13 -8.20
N ASN A 46 0.46 -3.93 -7.12
CA ASN A 46 -0.10 -3.68 -5.78
C ASN A 46 -1.16 -4.71 -5.34
N GLY A 47 -0.81 -5.99 -5.42
CA GLY A 47 -1.67 -7.11 -5.06
C GLY A 47 -2.17 -7.91 -6.25
N ASP A 48 -2.08 -7.37 -7.47
CA ASP A 48 -2.25 -8.14 -8.70
C ASP A 48 -0.88 -8.50 -9.29
N MET A 49 -0.76 -9.71 -9.78
CA MET A 49 0.47 -10.20 -10.38
C MET A 49 0.13 -11.08 -11.58
N PRO A 50 -0.14 -10.48 -12.75
CA PRO A 50 -0.34 -11.24 -13.97
C PRO A 50 0.93 -11.98 -14.36
N ASP A 51 0.81 -13.19 -14.87
CA ASP A 51 1.97 -14.04 -15.16
C ASP A 51 2.87 -13.41 -16.23
N ILE A 52 2.31 -12.99 -17.35
CA ILE A 52 3.06 -12.32 -18.43
C ILE A 52 2.22 -11.20 -19.04
N VAL A 53 2.86 -10.08 -19.32
CA VAL A 53 2.25 -8.98 -20.08
C VAL A 53 3.09 -8.68 -21.32
N LEU A 54 2.45 -8.64 -22.47
CA LEU A 54 3.04 -8.20 -23.71
C LEU A 54 2.52 -6.80 -24.06
N MET A 55 3.41 -5.86 -24.32
CA MET A 55 3.07 -4.51 -24.71
C MET A 55 3.83 -4.08 -25.98
N ARG A 56 3.22 -3.22 -26.78
CA ARG A 56 3.89 -2.59 -27.91
C ARG A 56 3.46 -1.14 -28.02
N ARG A 57 4.43 -0.23 -28.18
CA ARG A 57 4.17 1.21 -28.37
C ARG A 57 3.32 1.45 -29.62
N GLY A 58 2.26 2.24 -29.47
CA GLY A 58 1.29 2.50 -30.55
C GLY A 58 0.41 1.30 -30.94
N GLY A 59 0.53 0.18 -30.25
CA GLY A 59 -0.32 -1.02 -30.37
C GLY A 59 -1.32 -1.14 -29.24
N GLY A 60 -0.95 -1.87 -28.19
CA GLY A 60 -1.78 -2.12 -27.01
C GLY A 60 -1.09 -3.04 -26.02
N VAL A 61 -1.88 -3.55 -25.08
CA VAL A 61 -1.45 -4.43 -23.99
C VAL A 61 -2.19 -5.75 -24.07
N MET A 62 -1.48 -6.88 -23.89
CA MET A 62 -2.04 -8.22 -23.77
C MET A 62 -1.57 -8.84 -22.47
N ILE A 63 -2.50 -9.18 -21.58
CA ILE A 63 -2.23 -9.89 -20.33
C ILE A 63 -2.42 -11.38 -20.57
N PHE A 64 -1.45 -12.19 -20.19
CA PHE A 64 -1.53 -13.63 -20.22
C PHE A 64 -1.56 -14.18 -18.79
N GLU A 65 -2.54 -15.01 -18.53
CA GLU A 65 -2.60 -15.90 -17.37
C GLU A 65 -2.22 -17.30 -17.82
N VAL A 66 -1.29 -17.95 -17.16
CA VAL A 66 -0.76 -19.26 -17.53
C VAL A 66 -1.26 -20.32 -16.57
N LYS A 67 -1.72 -21.44 -17.09
CA LYS A 67 -2.16 -22.59 -16.28
C LYS A 67 -1.54 -23.87 -16.81
N ASP A 68 -0.73 -24.52 -15.94
CA ASP A 68 -0.16 -25.85 -16.19
C ASP A 68 -1.11 -26.97 -15.74
N TRP A 69 -2.40 -26.64 -15.62
CA TRP A 69 -3.42 -27.56 -15.15
C TRP A 69 -3.77 -28.60 -16.20
N ASP A 70 -3.89 -29.85 -15.78
CA ASP A 70 -4.58 -30.87 -16.54
C ASP A 70 -6.09 -30.71 -16.32
N LEU A 71 -6.77 -30.10 -17.28
CA LEU A 71 -8.20 -29.81 -17.23
C LEU A 71 -9.08 -31.06 -17.11
N THR A 72 -8.54 -32.29 -17.29
CA THR A 72 -9.28 -33.51 -17.05
C THR A 72 -9.59 -33.70 -15.55
N ASN A 73 -8.81 -33.11 -14.68
CA ASN A 73 -8.97 -33.15 -13.23
C ASN A 73 -9.92 -32.08 -12.68
N TYR A 74 -10.50 -31.22 -13.55
CA TYR A 74 -11.36 -30.13 -13.13
C TYR A 74 -12.77 -30.25 -13.69
N LYS A 75 -13.75 -29.82 -12.88
CA LYS A 75 -15.14 -29.63 -13.31
C LYS A 75 -15.57 -28.20 -13.01
N ILE A 76 -16.35 -27.63 -13.92
CA ILE A 76 -16.95 -26.32 -13.73
C ILE A 76 -18.43 -26.56 -13.40
N ASP A 77 -18.90 -26.03 -12.25
CA ASP A 77 -20.31 -26.14 -11.87
C ASP A 77 -21.20 -25.11 -12.60
N GLU A 78 -22.51 -25.20 -12.39
CA GLU A 78 -23.50 -24.28 -13.01
C GLU A 78 -23.32 -22.82 -12.58
N GLN A 79 -22.58 -22.57 -11.48
CA GLN A 79 -22.25 -21.24 -10.97
C GLN A 79 -20.90 -20.72 -11.53
N GLY A 80 -20.22 -21.51 -12.35
CA GLY A 80 -18.92 -21.18 -12.92
C GLY A 80 -17.75 -21.30 -11.94
N LYS A 81 -17.91 -22.09 -10.85
CA LYS A 81 -16.83 -22.41 -9.91
C LYS A 81 -16.08 -23.65 -10.39
N TRP A 82 -14.77 -23.63 -10.18
CA TRP A 82 -13.88 -24.71 -10.56
C TRP A 82 -13.62 -25.63 -9.38
N HIS A 83 -13.82 -26.93 -9.60
CA HIS A 83 -13.66 -27.98 -8.58
C HIS A 83 -12.67 -29.02 -9.06
N VAL A 84 -11.78 -29.47 -8.15
CA VAL A 84 -10.92 -30.63 -8.43
C VAL A 84 -11.72 -31.90 -8.22
N VAL A 85 -11.75 -32.77 -9.23
CA VAL A 85 -12.55 -34.02 -9.22
C VAL A 85 -12.12 -34.96 -8.12
N ALA A 86 -10.82 -35.04 -7.80
CA ALA A 86 -10.27 -36.02 -6.85
C ALA A 86 -10.56 -35.70 -5.37
N ASN A 87 -10.71 -34.40 -4.99
CA ASN A 87 -10.74 -34.02 -3.57
C ASN A 87 -12.01 -33.29 -3.14
N HIS A 88 -12.97 -33.05 -4.03
CA HIS A 88 -14.09 -32.12 -3.83
C HIS A 88 -13.67 -30.76 -3.23
N ALA A 89 -12.37 -30.45 -3.25
CA ALA A 89 -11.85 -29.18 -2.78
C ALA A 89 -12.41 -28.09 -3.70
N THR A 90 -13.26 -27.27 -3.13
CA THR A 90 -13.82 -26.10 -3.79
C THR A 90 -12.83 -24.95 -3.68
N ASN A 91 -12.78 -24.14 -4.73
CA ASN A 91 -12.23 -22.78 -4.77
C ASN A 91 -10.82 -22.61 -5.30
N TYR A 92 -10.55 -23.18 -6.46
CA TYR A 92 -9.53 -22.57 -7.31
C TYR A 92 -10.11 -21.31 -7.94
N GLU A 93 -9.38 -20.21 -7.91
CA GLU A 93 -9.81 -19.00 -8.59
C GLU A 93 -9.96 -19.30 -10.08
N ASN A 94 -11.11 -18.95 -10.62
CA ASN A 94 -11.38 -19.12 -12.05
C ASN A 94 -10.38 -18.27 -12.85
N PRO A 95 -9.52 -18.85 -13.71
CA PRO A 95 -8.47 -18.11 -14.43
C PRO A 95 -9.03 -17.02 -15.33
N PHE A 96 -10.26 -17.16 -15.81
CA PHE A 96 -10.92 -16.12 -16.59
C PHE A 96 -11.35 -14.93 -15.73
N LYS A 97 -11.81 -15.17 -14.50
CA LYS A 97 -12.09 -14.11 -13.54
C LYS A 97 -10.81 -13.43 -13.10
N GLN A 98 -9.75 -14.19 -12.89
CA GLN A 98 -8.45 -13.71 -12.48
C GLN A 98 -7.87 -12.72 -13.50
N VAL A 99 -7.76 -13.11 -14.77
CA VAL A 99 -7.21 -12.23 -15.82
C VAL A 99 -8.10 -11.01 -16.09
N MET A 100 -9.42 -11.16 -15.95
CA MET A 100 -10.35 -10.04 -16.07
C MET A 100 -10.23 -9.05 -14.90
N ARG A 101 -10.00 -9.55 -13.66
CA ARG A 101 -9.74 -8.71 -12.50
C ARG A 101 -8.51 -7.82 -12.73
N TYR A 102 -7.42 -8.39 -13.24
CA TYR A 102 -6.22 -7.61 -13.58
C TYR A 102 -6.54 -6.48 -14.56
N LYS A 103 -7.28 -6.79 -15.62
CA LYS A 103 -7.74 -5.79 -16.57
C LYS A 103 -8.58 -4.71 -15.90
N GLU A 104 -9.60 -5.09 -15.12
CA GLU A 104 -10.49 -4.16 -14.43
C GLU A 104 -9.72 -3.26 -13.46
N ASN A 105 -8.75 -3.82 -12.72
CA ASN A 105 -7.93 -3.07 -11.80
C ASN A 105 -6.98 -2.09 -12.50
N LEU A 106 -6.45 -2.43 -13.67
CA LEU A 106 -5.72 -1.46 -14.50
C LEU A 106 -6.57 -0.23 -14.83
N TYR A 107 -7.86 -0.43 -15.15
CA TYR A 107 -8.78 0.67 -15.47
C TYR A 107 -9.25 1.44 -14.25
N ASN A 108 -9.51 0.76 -13.16
CA ASN A 108 -10.18 1.36 -12.01
C ASN A 108 -9.23 1.86 -10.92
N LEU A 109 -8.00 1.30 -10.85
CA LEU A 109 -7.07 1.53 -9.73
C LEU A 109 -5.69 2.00 -10.16
N HIS A 110 -5.14 1.49 -11.29
CA HIS A 110 -3.72 1.66 -11.57
C HIS A 110 -3.39 2.75 -12.59
N ILE A 111 -4.28 3.02 -13.55
CA ILE A 111 -4.05 4.03 -14.60
C ILE A 111 -5.19 5.03 -14.60
N ASP A 112 -4.95 6.19 -14.02
CA ASP A 112 -5.97 7.20 -13.72
C ASP A 112 -6.76 7.67 -14.96
N GLU A 113 -6.12 7.71 -16.14
CA GLU A 113 -6.76 8.16 -17.38
C GLU A 113 -7.71 7.13 -17.99
N LEU A 114 -7.47 5.81 -17.78
CA LEU A 114 -8.20 4.76 -18.48
C LEU A 114 -9.70 4.74 -18.15
N ALA A 115 -10.07 4.95 -16.91
CA ALA A 115 -11.47 4.99 -16.50
C ALA A 115 -12.21 6.13 -17.21
N SER A 116 -11.62 7.32 -17.27
CA SER A 116 -12.22 8.50 -17.91
C SER A 116 -12.28 8.36 -19.43
N LEU A 117 -11.24 7.79 -20.06
CA LEU A 117 -11.20 7.55 -21.50
C LEU A 117 -12.25 6.50 -21.91
N ARG A 118 -12.42 5.44 -21.13
CA ARG A 118 -13.46 4.42 -21.36
C ARG A 118 -14.87 5.01 -21.27
N LEU A 119 -15.11 5.96 -20.38
CA LEU A 119 -16.40 6.65 -20.28
C LEU A 119 -16.68 7.53 -21.51
N LYS A 120 -15.63 8.10 -22.13
CA LYS A 120 -15.76 8.90 -23.36
C LYS A 120 -16.00 8.03 -24.60
N ASP A 121 -15.24 6.93 -24.74
CA ASP A 121 -15.40 5.95 -25.82
C ASP A 121 -15.12 4.54 -25.29
N TYR A 122 -16.13 3.66 -25.35
CA TYR A 122 -16.01 2.28 -24.88
C TYR A 122 -14.90 1.48 -25.57
N LYS A 123 -14.43 1.89 -26.73
CA LYS A 123 -13.35 1.25 -27.47
C LYS A 123 -12.02 1.28 -26.72
N TYR A 124 -11.83 2.22 -25.81
CA TYR A 124 -10.68 2.22 -24.89
C TYR A 124 -10.62 0.96 -24.02
N TRP A 125 -11.74 0.26 -23.81
CA TRP A 125 -11.77 -1.04 -23.13
C TRP A 125 -10.91 -2.11 -23.79
N PHE A 126 -10.65 -1.99 -25.08
CA PHE A 126 -9.86 -2.93 -25.87
C PHE A 126 -8.40 -2.53 -26.04
N VAL A 127 -7.95 -1.50 -25.35
CA VAL A 127 -6.52 -1.16 -25.22
C VAL A 127 -5.77 -2.24 -24.45
N VAL A 128 -6.41 -2.83 -23.44
CA VAL A 128 -5.92 -4.00 -22.73
C VAL A 128 -6.73 -5.22 -23.14
N ASN A 129 -6.06 -6.26 -23.60
CA ASN A 129 -6.63 -7.55 -23.97
C ASN A 129 -6.18 -8.62 -22.97
N CYS A 130 -6.95 -9.71 -22.89
CA CYS A 130 -6.70 -10.81 -21.98
C CYS A 130 -6.59 -12.14 -22.72
N ALA A 131 -5.65 -12.99 -22.28
CA ALA A 131 -5.52 -14.35 -22.72
C ALA A 131 -5.30 -15.30 -21.53
N VAL A 132 -5.80 -16.53 -21.65
CA VAL A 132 -5.47 -17.63 -20.74
C VAL A 132 -4.79 -18.71 -21.56
N TYR A 133 -3.58 -19.07 -21.18
CA TYR A 133 -2.78 -20.11 -21.84
C TYR A 133 -2.79 -21.39 -21.00
N PHE A 134 -3.33 -22.46 -21.56
CA PHE A 134 -3.34 -23.80 -20.95
C PHE A 134 -2.21 -24.65 -21.54
N HIS A 135 -1.14 -24.79 -20.80
CA HIS A 135 0.08 -25.45 -21.26
C HIS A 135 -0.10 -26.94 -21.61
N CYS A 136 -0.92 -27.65 -20.85
CA CYS A 136 -1.11 -29.09 -21.02
C CYS A 136 -2.08 -29.45 -22.15
N HIS A 137 -2.87 -28.53 -22.68
CA HIS A 137 -3.95 -28.79 -23.63
C HIS A 137 -3.75 -28.07 -24.96
N THR A 138 -4.37 -28.61 -26.02
CA THR A 138 -4.55 -27.86 -27.28
C THR A 138 -5.62 -26.79 -27.11
N GLU A 139 -5.59 -25.77 -27.95
CA GLU A 139 -6.59 -24.70 -27.94
C GLU A 139 -8.02 -25.25 -28.08
N ALA A 140 -8.22 -26.21 -28.99
CA ALA A 140 -9.52 -26.82 -29.22
C ALA A 140 -10.02 -27.58 -27.95
N ASP A 141 -9.16 -28.38 -27.34
CA ASP A 141 -9.52 -29.12 -26.11
C ASP A 141 -9.77 -28.18 -24.92
N ALA A 142 -8.95 -27.16 -24.73
CA ALA A 142 -9.16 -26.15 -23.69
C ALA A 142 -10.49 -25.41 -23.86
N LYS A 143 -10.82 -24.98 -25.08
CA LYS A 143 -12.13 -24.36 -25.39
C LYS A 143 -13.28 -25.30 -25.11
N ALA A 144 -13.21 -26.55 -25.57
CA ALA A 144 -14.27 -27.54 -25.36
C ALA A 144 -14.56 -27.79 -23.87
N ARG A 145 -13.52 -27.82 -23.02
CA ARG A 145 -13.65 -28.07 -21.58
C ARG A 145 -14.09 -26.85 -20.79
N THR A 146 -13.81 -25.65 -21.26
CA THR A 146 -14.03 -24.42 -20.48
C THR A 146 -15.22 -23.59 -20.92
N GLN A 147 -15.66 -23.71 -22.18
CA GLN A 147 -16.72 -22.89 -22.76
C GLN A 147 -18.08 -23.57 -22.85
N GLY A 148 -18.15 -24.89 -22.65
CA GLY A 148 -19.35 -25.67 -22.94
C GLY A 148 -19.68 -25.76 -24.44
N SER A 149 -20.66 -26.60 -24.78
CA SER A 149 -21.04 -26.90 -26.18
C SER A 149 -22.17 -26.03 -26.72
N ASP A 150 -22.94 -25.34 -25.87
CA ASP A 150 -24.10 -24.55 -26.30
C ASP A 150 -23.67 -23.20 -26.93
N PRO A 151 -23.90 -22.98 -28.23
CA PRO A 151 -23.55 -21.71 -28.90
C PRO A 151 -24.45 -20.55 -28.48
N THR A 152 -25.58 -20.80 -27.84
CA THR A 152 -26.51 -19.75 -27.38
C THR A 152 -26.15 -19.23 -25.97
N ASP A 153 -25.22 -19.88 -25.30
CA ASP A 153 -24.78 -19.51 -23.96
C ASP A 153 -24.20 -18.09 -23.93
N LYS A 154 -24.81 -17.24 -23.11
CA LYS A 154 -24.38 -15.85 -22.91
C LYS A 154 -22.96 -15.78 -22.34
N TYR A 155 -22.59 -16.73 -21.46
CA TYR A 155 -21.28 -16.81 -20.87
C TYR A 155 -20.21 -17.14 -21.90
N LYS A 156 -20.45 -18.10 -22.77
CA LYS A 156 -19.55 -18.46 -23.88
C LYS A 156 -19.26 -17.25 -24.77
N ARG A 157 -20.31 -16.55 -25.24
CA ARG A 157 -20.18 -15.34 -26.06
C ARG A 157 -19.42 -14.22 -25.36
N TRP A 158 -19.64 -14.08 -24.05
CA TRP A 158 -18.91 -13.10 -23.25
C TRP A 158 -17.42 -13.47 -23.17
N LEU A 159 -17.10 -14.75 -22.91
CA LEU A 159 -15.73 -15.28 -22.88
C LEU A 159 -15.02 -15.02 -24.19
N GLU A 160 -15.58 -15.47 -25.33
CA GLU A 160 -15.01 -15.31 -26.67
C GLU A 160 -14.71 -13.83 -27.01
N LYS A 161 -15.56 -12.93 -26.56
CA LYS A 161 -15.38 -11.50 -26.79
C LYS A 161 -14.25 -10.89 -25.95
N ASN A 162 -14.08 -11.34 -24.73
CA ASN A 162 -13.21 -10.65 -23.75
C ASN A 162 -11.89 -11.36 -23.49
N ILE A 163 -11.82 -12.68 -23.69
CA ILE A 163 -10.67 -13.49 -23.33
C ILE A 163 -10.28 -14.40 -24.51
N THR A 164 -9.01 -14.39 -24.84
CA THR A 164 -8.45 -15.34 -25.83
C THR A 164 -7.99 -16.60 -25.08
N ILE A 165 -8.48 -17.76 -25.49
CA ILE A 165 -8.03 -19.06 -24.96
C ILE A 165 -6.95 -19.58 -25.88
N LEU A 166 -5.79 -19.91 -25.31
CA LEU A 166 -4.63 -20.46 -25.99
C LEU A 166 -4.29 -21.84 -25.43
N GLY A 167 -3.82 -22.72 -26.28
CA GLY A 167 -3.28 -24.02 -25.93
C GLY A 167 -1.81 -24.15 -26.34
N LYS A 168 -1.19 -25.30 -26.07
CA LYS A 168 0.21 -25.59 -26.44
C LYS A 168 0.48 -25.47 -27.94
N ASP A 169 -0.51 -25.73 -28.76
CA ASP A 169 -0.49 -25.59 -30.21
C ASP A 169 -0.65 -24.14 -30.70
N SER A 170 -1.05 -23.22 -29.83
CA SER A 170 -1.15 -21.79 -30.15
C SER A 170 0.20 -21.07 -30.16
N LEU A 171 1.25 -21.67 -29.56
CA LEU A 171 2.59 -21.06 -29.49
C LEU A 171 3.39 -21.32 -30.79
N GLN A 172 2.81 -20.89 -31.89
CA GLN A 172 3.43 -20.82 -33.19
C GLN A 172 3.21 -19.41 -33.76
N LYS A 173 4.20 -18.86 -34.46
CA LYS A 173 4.11 -17.48 -34.97
C LYS A 173 2.93 -17.31 -35.93
N GLU A 174 2.68 -18.32 -36.72
CA GLU A 174 1.57 -18.37 -37.68
C GLU A 174 0.20 -18.34 -36.99
N THR A 175 0.10 -18.84 -35.78
CA THR A 175 -1.14 -18.89 -34.98
C THR A 175 -1.33 -17.64 -34.13
N LEU A 176 -0.26 -17.20 -33.40
CA LEU A 176 -0.39 -16.10 -32.47
C LEU A 176 -0.36 -14.71 -33.15
N ALA A 177 0.39 -14.55 -34.26
CA ALA A 177 0.48 -13.25 -34.94
C ALA A 177 -0.87 -12.72 -35.44
N PRO A 178 -1.76 -13.53 -36.08
CA PRO A 178 -3.11 -13.08 -36.44
C PRO A 178 -3.95 -12.64 -35.24
N ILE A 179 -3.83 -13.34 -34.10
CA ILE A 179 -4.52 -13.00 -32.87
C ILE A 179 -4.06 -11.63 -32.36
N LEU A 180 -2.75 -11.41 -32.27
CA LEU A 180 -2.18 -10.13 -31.85
C LEU A 180 -2.55 -8.98 -32.79
N TRP A 181 -2.69 -9.28 -34.09
CA TRP A 181 -3.16 -8.30 -35.06
C TRP A 181 -4.64 -7.95 -34.87
N GLU A 182 -5.50 -8.94 -34.71
CA GLU A 182 -6.92 -8.73 -34.41
C GLU A 182 -7.14 -7.92 -33.16
N LYS A 183 -6.39 -8.23 -32.11
CA LYS A 183 -6.41 -7.52 -30.81
C LYS A 183 -5.64 -6.19 -30.84
N ARG A 184 -5.15 -5.76 -32.01
CA ARG A 184 -4.43 -4.51 -32.26
C ARG A 184 -3.12 -4.34 -31.47
N ILE A 185 -2.54 -5.44 -31.00
CA ILE A 185 -1.23 -5.38 -30.34
C ILE A 185 -0.12 -5.18 -31.39
N SER A 186 -0.16 -5.93 -32.51
CA SER A 186 0.83 -5.83 -33.59
C SER A 186 0.54 -4.67 -34.56
N GLY A 187 -0.69 -4.19 -34.60
CA GLY A 187 -1.11 -3.08 -35.46
C GLY A 187 -1.00 -1.72 -34.78
N ARG A 188 -1.21 -0.65 -35.56
CA ARG A 188 -1.31 0.70 -35.01
C ARG A 188 -2.69 0.92 -34.40
N SER A 189 -2.75 1.28 -33.14
CA SER A 189 -3.97 1.61 -32.39
C SER A 189 -4.08 3.11 -32.17
N TYR A 190 -5.17 3.71 -32.61
CA TYR A 190 -5.48 5.12 -32.32
C TYR A 190 -5.78 5.38 -30.84
N TYR A 191 -6.17 4.31 -30.12
CA TYR A 191 -6.57 4.38 -28.72
C TYR A 191 -5.41 4.20 -27.76
N PHE A 192 -4.26 3.66 -28.22
CA PHE A 192 -3.07 3.48 -27.41
C PHE A 192 -2.05 4.58 -27.73
N THR A 193 -2.28 5.74 -27.12
CA THR A 193 -1.45 6.93 -27.30
C THR A 193 -0.10 6.78 -26.61
N ASP A 194 0.87 7.65 -26.97
CA ASP A 194 2.16 7.67 -26.29
C ASP A 194 2.04 7.96 -24.79
N SER A 195 1.09 8.82 -24.37
CA SER A 195 0.82 9.08 -22.96
C SER A 195 0.37 7.81 -22.23
N LEU A 196 -0.53 7.03 -22.81
CA LEU A 196 -0.95 5.76 -22.21
C LEU A 196 0.19 4.74 -22.18
N TYR A 197 0.97 4.65 -23.26
CA TYR A 197 2.14 3.77 -23.29
C TYR A 197 3.10 4.09 -22.13
N GLU A 198 3.46 5.36 -21.94
CA GLU A 198 4.34 5.77 -20.85
C GLU A 198 3.77 5.44 -19.47
N ASN A 199 2.44 5.58 -19.29
CA ASN A 199 1.78 5.22 -18.03
C ASN A 199 1.86 3.70 -17.77
N PHE A 200 1.62 2.86 -18.79
CA PHE A 200 1.75 1.42 -18.69
C PHE A 200 3.21 0.99 -18.47
N HIS A 201 4.14 1.55 -19.24
CA HIS A 201 5.57 1.25 -19.13
C HIS A 201 6.07 1.51 -17.71
N ARG A 202 5.74 2.67 -17.12
CA ARG A 202 6.12 3.03 -15.73
C ARG A 202 5.57 2.06 -14.69
N ILE A 203 4.36 1.54 -14.89
CA ILE A 203 3.72 0.63 -13.93
C ILE A 203 4.26 -0.79 -14.07
N PHE A 204 4.49 -1.26 -15.29
CA PHE A 204 4.98 -2.61 -15.54
C PHE A 204 6.48 -2.76 -15.32
N GLN A 205 7.24 -1.66 -15.45
CA GLN A 205 8.69 -1.70 -15.28
C GLN A 205 9.05 -2.13 -13.86
N PRO A 206 9.89 -3.17 -13.68
CA PRO A 206 10.26 -3.62 -12.36
C PRO A 206 11.07 -2.55 -11.63
N SER A 207 10.62 -2.22 -10.42
CA SER A 207 11.35 -1.42 -9.45
C SER A 207 12.09 -2.32 -8.47
N ILE A 208 12.97 -1.77 -7.63
CA ILE A 208 13.58 -2.54 -6.52
C ILE A 208 12.47 -3.17 -5.66
N HIS A 209 11.42 -2.41 -5.39
CA HIS A 209 10.25 -2.90 -4.66
C HIS A 209 9.60 -4.13 -5.32
N THR A 210 9.42 -4.13 -6.63
CA THR A 210 8.85 -5.28 -7.37
C THR A 210 9.79 -6.48 -7.43
N LEU A 211 11.09 -6.26 -7.53
CA LEU A 211 12.06 -7.36 -7.50
C LEU A 211 12.06 -8.07 -6.15
N GLU A 212 12.00 -7.31 -5.05
CA GLU A 212 11.84 -7.87 -3.70
C GLU A 212 10.53 -8.68 -3.55
N MET A 213 9.46 -8.25 -4.21
CA MET A 213 8.17 -8.96 -4.20
C MET A 213 8.19 -10.29 -4.96
N GLY A 214 9.09 -10.46 -5.94
CA GLY A 214 9.32 -11.72 -6.65
C GLY A 214 10.07 -12.77 -5.83
N GLU A 215 10.70 -12.39 -4.71
CA GLU A 215 11.40 -13.32 -3.84
C GLU A 215 10.45 -14.08 -2.92
N GLU A 216 10.72 -15.38 -2.70
CA GLU A 216 9.99 -16.16 -1.71
C GLU A 216 10.31 -15.65 -0.31
N ILE A 217 9.32 -15.10 0.37
CA ILE A 217 9.48 -14.67 1.75
C ILE A 217 9.41 -15.91 2.66
N ARG A 218 10.56 -16.32 3.19
CA ARG A 218 10.63 -17.39 4.18
C ARG A 218 10.47 -16.82 5.58
N LEU A 219 9.43 -17.27 6.26
CA LEU A 219 9.26 -16.98 7.67
C LEU A 219 10.35 -17.72 8.47
N ASP A 220 10.94 -17.04 9.45
CA ASP A 220 11.76 -17.76 10.43
C ASP A 220 10.90 -18.57 11.40
N ASN A 221 11.53 -19.37 12.27
CA ASN A 221 10.80 -20.24 13.18
C ASN A 221 9.83 -19.50 14.11
N VAL A 222 10.19 -18.30 14.57
CA VAL A 222 9.34 -17.47 15.42
C VAL A 222 8.16 -16.91 14.62
N GLN A 223 8.43 -16.38 13.44
CA GLN A 223 7.40 -15.86 12.54
C GLN A 223 6.44 -16.97 12.12
N ALA A 224 6.94 -18.17 11.76
CA ALA A 224 6.11 -19.31 11.36
C ALA A 224 5.20 -19.78 12.50
N GLU A 225 5.72 -19.86 13.74
CA GLU A 225 4.90 -20.16 14.92
C GLU A 225 3.81 -19.09 15.13
N LEU A 226 4.18 -17.81 15.06
CA LEU A 226 3.25 -16.71 15.25
C LEU A 226 2.25 -16.54 14.10
N ALA A 227 2.57 -17.02 12.92
CA ALA A 227 1.69 -17.06 11.75
C ALA A 227 0.64 -18.18 11.82
N THR A 228 0.78 -19.12 12.75
CA THR A 228 -0.16 -20.23 12.92
C THR A 228 -1.41 -19.75 13.67
N SER A 229 -2.58 -19.91 13.06
CA SER A 229 -3.88 -19.60 13.67
C SER A 229 -4.28 -20.67 14.68
N VAL A 230 -4.79 -20.25 15.84
CA VAL A 230 -5.26 -21.12 16.92
C VAL A 230 -6.62 -20.61 17.41
N ALA A 231 -7.67 -21.44 17.32
CA ALA A 231 -9.01 -21.09 17.75
C ALA A 231 -9.06 -20.66 19.22
N GLY A 232 -9.82 -19.62 19.52
CA GLY A 232 -9.98 -19.06 20.86
C GLY A 232 -8.74 -18.37 21.44
N GLN A 233 -7.62 -18.34 20.70
CA GLN A 233 -6.40 -17.71 21.20
C GLN A 233 -6.54 -16.19 21.27
N ARG A 234 -6.18 -15.62 22.43
CA ARG A 234 -6.06 -14.17 22.62
C ARG A 234 -4.62 -13.82 22.91
N LYS A 235 -4.01 -13.00 22.02
CA LYS A 235 -2.57 -12.73 22.06
C LYS A 235 -2.22 -11.29 21.73
N ARG A 236 -1.16 -10.79 22.37
CA ARG A 236 -0.54 -9.50 22.06
C ARG A 236 0.90 -9.74 21.64
N ILE A 237 1.23 -9.33 20.43
CA ILE A 237 2.55 -9.53 19.82
C ILE A 237 3.20 -8.17 19.63
N LYS A 238 4.37 -8.01 20.23
CA LYS A 238 5.20 -6.82 20.07
C LYS A 238 6.36 -7.14 19.16
N GLY A 239 6.60 -6.27 18.19
CA GLY A 239 7.70 -6.46 17.25
C GLY A 239 8.36 -5.13 16.91
N VAL A 240 9.68 -5.17 16.76
CA VAL A 240 10.47 -4.01 16.33
C VAL A 240 10.15 -3.58 14.89
N ALA A 241 10.57 -2.40 14.50
CA ALA A 241 10.44 -1.94 13.12
C ALA A 241 11.08 -2.93 12.14
N GLY A 242 10.39 -3.25 11.04
CA GLY A 242 10.88 -4.20 10.02
C GLY A 242 10.88 -5.68 10.45
N SER A 243 10.32 -6.05 11.61
CA SER A 243 10.27 -7.45 12.08
C SER A 243 9.26 -8.34 11.34
N GLY A 244 8.48 -7.76 10.41
CA GLY A 244 7.51 -8.51 9.61
C GLY A 244 6.16 -8.74 10.32
N LYS A 245 5.75 -7.87 11.26
CA LYS A 245 4.43 -7.95 11.93
C LYS A 245 3.27 -8.16 10.96
N THR A 246 3.15 -7.28 9.96
CA THR A 246 2.08 -7.37 8.95
C THR A 246 2.22 -8.61 8.06
N LEU A 247 3.44 -9.10 7.83
CA LEU A 247 3.67 -10.34 7.11
C LEU A 247 3.16 -11.55 7.91
N VAL A 248 3.50 -11.63 9.20
CA VAL A 248 3.00 -12.67 10.12
C VAL A 248 1.48 -12.61 10.21
N LEU A 249 0.91 -11.40 10.29
CA LEU A 249 -0.54 -11.17 10.27
C LEU A 249 -1.16 -11.75 8.98
N ALA A 250 -0.59 -11.46 7.81
CA ALA A 250 -1.09 -11.94 6.52
C ALA A 250 -1.09 -13.47 6.44
N HIS A 251 0.03 -14.12 6.80
CA HIS A 251 0.11 -15.58 6.84
C HIS A 251 -0.88 -16.19 7.85
N ARG A 252 -1.03 -15.58 9.03
CA ARG A 252 -1.99 -16.01 10.04
C ARG A 252 -3.43 -15.89 9.54
N ALA A 253 -3.76 -14.82 8.84
CA ALA A 253 -5.07 -14.61 8.23
C ALA A 253 -5.39 -15.72 7.22
N VAL A 254 -4.44 -16.03 6.33
CA VAL A 254 -4.60 -17.10 5.34
C VAL A 254 -4.73 -18.47 6.04
N ASP A 255 -3.88 -18.78 7.02
CA ASP A 255 -3.95 -20.02 7.79
C ASP A 255 -5.31 -20.16 8.53
N ALA A 256 -5.84 -19.07 9.08
CA ALA A 256 -7.16 -19.05 9.71
C ALA A 256 -8.29 -19.38 8.72
N VAL A 257 -8.30 -18.76 7.53
CA VAL A 257 -9.29 -19.03 6.49
C VAL A 257 -9.20 -20.49 6.03
N LYS A 258 -8.00 -21.01 5.81
CA LYS A 258 -7.80 -22.40 5.37
C LYS A 258 -8.29 -23.42 6.38
N LYS A 259 -8.06 -23.17 7.68
CA LYS A 259 -8.46 -24.09 8.76
C LYS A 259 -9.94 -24.08 9.05
N LYS A 260 -10.54 -22.88 9.05
CA LYS A 260 -11.92 -22.69 9.53
C LYS A 260 -12.93 -22.50 8.41
N GLN A 261 -12.48 -22.03 7.22
CA GLN A 261 -13.33 -21.63 6.09
C GLN A 261 -14.37 -20.54 6.46
N GLU A 262 -14.06 -19.74 7.46
CA GLU A 262 -14.90 -18.69 8.02
C GLU A 262 -14.28 -17.31 7.79
N ASP A 263 -15.05 -16.26 8.06
CA ASP A 263 -14.62 -14.89 7.82
C ASP A 263 -13.58 -14.44 8.85
N VAL A 264 -12.55 -13.77 8.34
CA VAL A 264 -11.47 -13.15 9.11
C VAL A 264 -11.59 -11.63 9.01
N LEU A 265 -11.71 -10.97 10.16
CA LEU A 265 -11.68 -9.52 10.27
C LEU A 265 -10.27 -9.03 10.53
N ILE A 266 -9.79 -8.15 9.67
CA ILE A 266 -8.49 -7.48 9.84
C ILE A 266 -8.73 -5.99 10.01
N LEU A 267 -8.34 -5.46 11.17
CA LEU A 267 -8.52 -4.07 11.53
C LEU A 267 -7.19 -3.33 11.61
N THR A 268 -7.19 -2.12 11.11
CA THR A 268 -6.09 -1.16 11.26
C THR A 268 -6.67 0.23 11.56
N TYR A 269 -5.83 1.15 12.03
CA TYR A 269 -6.22 2.54 12.21
C TYR A 269 -6.05 3.36 10.93
N ASN A 270 -4.89 3.23 10.27
CA ASN A 270 -4.56 4.00 9.09
C ASN A 270 -5.24 3.45 7.84
N ILE A 271 -5.96 4.30 7.11
CA ILE A 271 -6.71 3.94 5.88
C ILE A 271 -5.79 3.35 4.81
N THR A 272 -4.58 3.86 4.66
CA THR A 272 -3.63 3.40 3.64
C THR A 272 -3.16 1.97 3.88
N LEU A 273 -3.15 1.50 5.14
CA LEU A 273 -2.72 0.15 5.48
C LEU A 273 -3.65 -0.96 4.97
N ARG A 274 -4.90 -0.65 4.64
CA ARG A 274 -5.80 -1.63 4.00
C ARG A 274 -5.18 -2.19 2.73
N ASN A 275 -4.66 -1.30 1.88
CA ASN A 275 -4.04 -1.68 0.62
C ASN A 275 -2.73 -2.44 0.86
N TYR A 276 -1.94 -2.01 1.85
CA TYR A 276 -0.70 -2.69 2.24
C TYR A 276 -0.96 -4.11 2.78
N ILE A 277 -1.97 -4.29 3.63
CA ILE A 277 -2.36 -5.60 4.16
C ILE A 277 -2.87 -6.50 3.02
N HIS A 278 -3.70 -5.97 2.12
CA HIS A 278 -4.16 -6.70 0.94
C HIS A 278 -2.97 -7.19 0.10
N ASP A 279 -1.98 -6.32 -0.13
CA ASP A 279 -0.75 -6.65 -0.81
C ASP A 279 0.01 -7.79 -0.11
N LYS A 280 0.16 -7.72 1.23
CA LYS A 280 0.85 -8.77 2.00
C LYS A 280 0.11 -10.11 1.98
N ILE A 281 -1.22 -10.11 1.99
CA ILE A 281 -2.02 -11.33 1.83
C ILE A 281 -1.83 -11.91 0.43
N SER A 282 -1.79 -11.07 -0.62
CA SER A 282 -1.53 -11.52 -2.01
C SER A 282 -0.16 -12.20 -2.17
N GLN A 283 0.82 -11.82 -1.35
CA GLN A 283 2.16 -12.42 -1.35
C GLN A 283 2.23 -13.78 -0.64
N VAL A 284 1.19 -14.13 0.13
CA VAL A 284 1.06 -15.49 0.66
C VAL A 284 0.62 -16.40 -0.48
N ARG A 285 1.58 -17.07 -1.10
CA ARG A 285 1.39 -17.88 -2.31
C ARG A 285 0.70 -19.21 -2.00
N GLU A 286 -0.50 -19.12 -1.44
CA GLU A 286 -1.39 -20.22 -1.14
C GLU A 286 -2.77 -19.92 -1.71
N GLU A 287 -3.53 -20.96 -2.05
CA GLU A 287 -4.88 -20.79 -2.54
C GLU A 287 -5.86 -20.55 -1.39
N PHE A 288 -6.62 -19.49 -1.48
CA PHE A 288 -7.63 -19.09 -0.49
C PHE A 288 -8.73 -18.23 -1.13
N PRO A 289 -9.96 -18.24 -0.60
CA PRO A 289 -11.03 -17.39 -1.09
C PRO A 289 -10.92 -15.97 -0.51
N TRP A 290 -10.74 -14.99 -1.37
CA TRP A 290 -10.69 -13.58 -0.99
C TRP A 290 -11.94 -13.08 -0.30
N SER A 291 -13.11 -13.70 -0.59
CA SER A 291 -14.40 -13.33 0.01
C SER A 291 -14.42 -13.44 1.53
N ASN A 292 -13.54 -14.25 2.12
CA ASN A 292 -13.47 -14.47 3.57
C ASN A 292 -12.65 -13.40 4.31
N PHE A 293 -12.01 -12.46 3.59
CA PHE A 293 -11.26 -11.40 4.23
C PHE A 293 -12.06 -10.10 4.28
N LYS A 294 -12.25 -9.57 5.49
CA LYS A 294 -12.76 -8.24 5.73
C LYS A 294 -11.64 -7.35 6.25
N ILE A 295 -11.02 -6.57 5.36
CA ILE A 295 -9.93 -5.65 5.70
C ILE A 295 -10.49 -4.23 5.79
N ALA A 296 -10.42 -3.60 6.96
CA ALA A 296 -11.00 -2.28 7.17
C ALA A 296 -10.18 -1.45 8.18
N ASN A 297 -10.26 -0.12 8.09
CA ASN A 297 -9.91 0.69 9.25
C ASN A 297 -11.07 0.68 10.27
N TYR A 298 -10.75 0.88 11.54
CA TYR A 298 -11.72 0.76 12.64
C TYR A 298 -12.95 1.63 12.43
N HIS A 299 -12.78 2.90 12.07
CA HIS A 299 -13.90 3.84 11.92
C HIS A 299 -14.81 3.46 10.76
N ASP A 300 -14.25 3.09 9.61
CA ASP A 300 -15.05 2.65 8.46
C ASP A 300 -15.77 1.33 8.77
N PHE A 301 -15.17 0.44 9.56
CA PHE A 301 -15.80 -0.79 10.01
C PHE A 301 -17.04 -0.51 10.87
N ILE A 302 -16.92 0.33 11.90
CA ILE A 302 -18.05 0.71 12.76
C ILE A 302 -19.13 1.45 11.95
N ASN A 303 -18.75 2.41 11.10
CA ASN A 303 -19.70 3.14 10.25
C ASN A 303 -20.46 2.20 9.29
N ALA A 304 -19.80 1.16 8.77
CA ALA A 304 -20.47 0.16 7.95
C ALA A 304 -21.54 -0.62 8.76
N GLN A 305 -21.26 -0.96 10.03
CA GLN A 305 -22.27 -1.62 10.88
C GLN A 305 -23.45 -0.68 11.17
N LEU A 306 -23.19 0.59 11.48
CA LEU A 306 -24.26 1.58 11.65
C LEU A 306 -25.15 1.69 10.41
N ASN A 307 -24.54 1.74 9.22
CA ASN A 307 -25.27 1.81 7.95
C ASN A 307 -26.10 0.53 7.71
N ASN A 308 -25.52 -0.65 7.96
CA ASN A 308 -26.19 -1.94 7.78
C ASN A 308 -27.42 -2.07 8.70
N LEU A 309 -27.35 -1.50 9.89
CA LEU A 309 -28.44 -1.49 10.87
C LEU A 309 -29.39 -0.29 10.70
N CYS A 310 -29.11 0.61 9.75
CA CYS A 310 -29.84 1.87 9.56
C CYS A 310 -29.82 2.77 10.81
N LEU A 311 -28.79 2.67 11.65
CA LEU A 311 -28.65 3.47 12.86
C LEU A 311 -28.06 4.85 12.52
N LYS A 312 -28.70 5.89 13.04
CA LYS A 312 -28.21 7.27 12.97
C LYS A 312 -27.97 7.77 14.39
N PRO A 313 -26.74 7.63 14.92
CA PRO A 313 -26.43 8.01 16.31
C PRO A 313 -26.38 9.53 16.52
N PHE A 314 -27.01 10.31 15.63
CA PHE A 314 -27.12 11.76 15.77
C PHE A 314 -28.19 12.09 16.79
N ASN A 315 -27.76 12.56 17.94
CA ASN A 315 -28.65 13.10 18.97
C ASN A 315 -28.43 14.62 19.11
N ASP A 316 -29.27 15.24 19.91
CA ASP A 316 -29.24 16.69 20.12
C ASP A 316 -27.93 17.18 20.75
N THR A 317 -27.11 16.30 21.34
CA THR A 317 -25.82 16.65 21.94
C THR A 317 -24.77 17.07 20.93
N LEU A 318 -24.93 16.69 19.65
CA LEU A 318 -24.02 17.10 18.56
C LEU A 318 -24.35 18.47 17.96
N LYS A 319 -25.56 18.99 18.27
CA LYS A 319 -26.00 20.28 17.72
C LYS A 319 -25.16 21.43 18.31
N GLY A 320 -24.56 22.21 17.44
CA GLY A 320 -23.78 23.39 17.81
C GLY A 320 -22.32 23.11 18.21
N LEU A 321 -21.91 21.84 18.28
CA LEU A 321 -20.50 21.48 18.48
C LEU A 321 -19.72 21.58 17.16
N THR A 322 -18.48 22.06 17.24
CA THR A 322 -17.59 22.21 16.09
C THR A 322 -16.17 21.72 16.42
N GLY A 323 -15.40 21.42 15.40
CA GLY A 323 -13.97 21.06 15.54
C GLY A 323 -13.75 19.90 16.52
N LYS A 324 -12.81 20.08 17.44
CA LYS A 324 -12.38 19.05 18.40
C LYS A 324 -13.46 18.60 19.39
N GLU A 325 -14.37 19.48 19.75
CA GLU A 325 -15.49 19.14 20.64
C GLU A 325 -16.45 18.15 19.96
N LEU A 326 -16.78 18.40 18.70
CA LEU A 326 -17.58 17.50 17.88
C LEU A 326 -16.91 16.13 17.72
N GLU A 327 -15.62 16.11 17.44
CA GLU A 327 -14.84 14.87 17.32
C GLU A 327 -14.82 14.07 18.62
N ASN A 328 -14.59 14.73 19.75
CA ASN A 328 -14.57 14.08 21.06
C ASN A 328 -15.94 13.52 21.44
N GLU A 329 -16.99 14.26 21.15
CA GLU A 329 -18.34 13.81 21.43
C GLU A 329 -18.75 12.65 20.51
N PHE A 330 -18.41 12.72 19.22
CA PHE A 330 -18.65 11.63 18.27
C PHE A 330 -17.87 10.37 18.66
N GLU A 331 -16.62 10.53 19.09
CA GLU A 331 -15.82 9.43 19.65
C GLU A 331 -16.53 8.78 20.84
N ARG A 332 -17.06 9.58 21.76
CA ARG A 332 -17.72 9.12 22.97
C ARG A 332 -19.03 8.37 22.67
N ILE A 333 -19.88 8.93 21.78
CA ILE A 333 -21.21 8.37 21.52
C ILE A 333 -21.25 7.27 20.46
N VAL A 334 -20.17 7.15 19.65
CA VAL A 334 -20.09 6.17 18.57
C VAL A 334 -18.93 5.22 18.78
N TYR A 335 -17.70 5.69 18.63
CA TYR A 335 -16.56 4.80 18.47
C TYR A 335 -16.08 4.13 19.76
N SER A 336 -16.38 4.69 20.92
CA SER A 336 -16.07 4.13 22.24
C SER A 336 -17.30 3.83 23.08
N ASN A 337 -18.50 3.88 22.51
CA ASN A 337 -19.75 3.65 23.22
C ASN A 337 -20.08 2.16 23.29
N LEU A 338 -19.87 1.57 24.43
CA LEU A 338 -20.09 0.14 24.64
C LEU A 338 -21.56 -0.29 24.62
N ASP A 339 -22.51 0.65 24.61
CA ASP A 339 -23.94 0.34 24.56
C ASP A 339 -24.54 0.61 23.18
N LEU A 340 -23.68 0.98 22.19
CA LEU A 340 -24.12 1.42 20.86
C LEU A 340 -24.98 0.40 20.11
N PHE A 341 -24.65 -0.88 20.24
CA PHE A 341 -25.29 -1.97 19.51
C PHE A 341 -26.08 -2.94 20.37
N ASP A 342 -26.30 -2.68 21.67
CA ASP A 342 -26.95 -3.63 22.60
C ASP A 342 -28.31 -4.14 22.11
N THR A 343 -29.12 -3.29 21.49
CA THR A 343 -30.43 -3.66 20.94
C THR A 343 -30.36 -4.43 19.60
N PHE A 344 -29.17 -4.55 19.01
CA PHE A 344 -28.96 -5.14 17.69
C PHE A 344 -27.84 -6.18 17.67
N GLU A 345 -27.42 -6.66 18.84
CA GLU A 345 -26.28 -7.57 18.99
C GLU A 345 -26.45 -8.85 18.17
N ASP A 346 -27.65 -9.40 18.11
CA ASP A 346 -28.03 -10.58 17.34
C ASP A 346 -27.98 -10.38 15.81
N ARG A 347 -27.89 -9.14 15.34
CA ARG A 347 -27.82 -8.80 13.92
C ARG A 347 -26.40 -8.42 13.45
N LEU A 348 -25.44 -8.39 14.37
CA LEU A 348 -24.07 -8.09 14.06
C LEU A 348 -23.31 -9.33 13.60
N PRO A 349 -22.36 -9.18 12.65
CA PRO A 349 -21.51 -10.30 12.25
C PRO A 349 -20.52 -10.66 13.37
N HIS A 350 -20.35 -11.96 13.63
CA HIS A 350 -19.27 -12.46 14.46
C HIS A 350 -18.19 -13.07 13.57
N TYR A 351 -16.94 -12.93 14.01
CA TYR A 351 -15.79 -13.40 13.26
C TYR A 351 -15.06 -14.49 14.03
N SER A 352 -14.64 -15.53 13.34
CA SER A 352 -13.84 -16.60 13.95
C SER A 352 -12.43 -16.15 14.29
N THR A 353 -11.92 -15.16 13.56
CA THR A 353 -10.58 -14.60 13.77
C THR A 353 -10.62 -13.08 13.57
N ILE A 354 -10.05 -12.36 14.53
CA ILE A 354 -9.89 -10.90 14.48
C ILE A 354 -8.41 -10.55 14.66
N LEU A 355 -7.82 -9.94 13.63
CA LEU A 355 -6.42 -9.51 13.65
C LEU A 355 -6.35 -7.98 13.65
N ILE A 356 -5.55 -7.40 14.53
CA ILE A 356 -5.41 -5.95 14.67
C ILE A 356 -3.97 -5.57 14.39
N ASP A 357 -3.75 -4.83 13.30
CA ASP A 357 -2.42 -4.29 12.97
C ASP A 357 -2.25 -2.89 13.53
N GLU A 358 -1.00 -2.51 13.85
CA GLU A 358 -0.64 -1.23 14.44
C GLU A 358 -1.49 -0.89 15.69
N ALA A 359 -1.66 -1.86 16.57
CA ALA A 359 -2.54 -1.78 17.75
C ALA A 359 -2.19 -0.62 18.70
N GLN A 360 -0.98 -0.07 18.64
CA GLN A 360 -0.58 1.13 19.39
C GLN A 360 -1.36 2.39 19.01
N ASP A 361 -2.04 2.38 17.85
CA ASP A 361 -2.84 3.52 17.39
C ASP A 361 -4.27 3.47 17.90
N PHE A 362 -4.70 2.31 18.44
CA PHE A 362 -6.06 2.10 18.91
C PHE A 362 -6.29 2.70 20.29
N LYS A 363 -7.52 3.14 20.54
CA LYS A 363 -7.99 3.51 21.88
C LYS A 363 -8.51 2.29 22.63
N GLU A 364 -8.40 2.28 23.94
CA GLU A 364 -8.86 1.17 24.79
C GLU A 364 -10.34 0.82 24.56
N GLY A 365 -11.20 1.84 24.42
CA GLY A 365 -12.62 1.66 24.13
C GLY A 365 -12.90 0.90 22.84
N TRP A 366 -12.05 1.07 21.84
CA TRP A 366 -12.23 0.37 20.54
C TRP A 366 -11.99 -1.15 20.65
N PHE A 367 -10.97 -1.55 21.44
CA PHE A 367 -10.77 -2.99 21.71
C PHE A 367 -11.96 -3.59 22.44
N ARG A 368 -12.52 -2.86 23.44
CA ARG A 368 -13.70 -3.32 24.17
C ARG A 368 -14.92 -3.45 23.28
N MET A 369 -15.14 -2.50 22.35
CA MET A 369 -16.21 -2.56 21.34
C MET A 369 -16.05 -3.81 20.46
N ILE A 370 -14.83 -4.05 19.94
CA ILE A 370 -14.55 -5.20 19.10
C ILE A 370 -14.83 -6.50 19.84
N MET A 371 -14.37 -6.61 21.09
CA MET A 371 -14.55 -7.83 21.89
C MET A 371 -16.00 -8.05 22.30
N LYS A 372 -16.75 -6.99 22.60
CA LYS A 372 -18.16 -7.10 23.04
C LYS A 372 -19.07 -7.55 21.90
N TYR A 373 -18.94 -6.95 20.72
CA TYR A 373 -19.94 -7.07 19.67
C TYR A 373 -19.57 -7.97 18.48
N PHE A 374 -18.29 -8.22 18.26
CA PHE A 374 -17.82 -8.91 17.04
C PHE A 374 -17.04 -10.21 17.33
N ALA A 375 -16.83 -10.52 18.62
CA ALA A 375 -16.12 -11.71 19.06
C ALA A 375 -16.99 -12.61 19.93
N THR A 376 -16.76 -13.91 19.86
CA THR A 376 -17.30 -14.92 20.75
C THR A 376 -16.18 -15.47 21.67
N GLU A 377 -16.50 -16.42 22.54
CA GLU A 377 -15.49 -17.10 23.37
C GLU A 377 -14.44 -17.82 22.52
N ASP A 378 -14.88 -18.41 21.39
CA ASP A 378 -14.02 -19.17 20.46
C ASP A 378 -13.30 -18.28 19.44
N THR A 379 -13.54 -16.97 19.45
CA THR A 379 -12.88 -16.04 18.54
C THR A 379 -11.41 -15.90 18.88
N GLU A 380 -10.57 -16.16 17.88
CA GLU A 380 -9.16 -15.83 17.94
C GLU A 380 -8.96 -14.31 17.81
N ILE A 381 -8.26 -13.67 18.76
CA ILE A 381 -7.94 -12.23 18.69
C ILE A 381 -6.45 -12.03 18.87
N VAL A 382 -5.78 -11.46 17.86
CA VAL A 382 -4.35 -11.17 17.92
C VAL A 382 -4.08 -9.70 17.56
N ALA A 383 -3.40 -9.00 18.46
CA ALA A 383 -3.00 -7.61 18.28
C ALA A 383 -1.49 -7.50 18.07
N PHE A 384 -1.08 -6.83 17.00
CA PHE A 384 0.31 -6.55 16.66
C PHE A 384 0.64 -5.08 16.93
N ALA A 385 1.74 -4.79 17.61
CA ALA A 385 2.11 -3.43 17.99
C ALA A 385 3.63 -3.16 17.95
N ASP A 386 3.95 -1.85 17.86
CA ASP A 386 5.28 -1.30 18.08
C ASP A 386 5.15 -0.01 18.90
N GLU A 387 5.51 -0.06 20.18
CA GLU A 387 5.32 1.07 21.11
C GLU A 387 6.14 2.31 20.76
N LYS A 388 7.28 2.16 20.05
CA LYS A 388 8.11 3.28 19.62
C LYS A 388 7.51 4.05 18.45
N GLN A 389 6.52 3.47 17.80
CA GLN A 389 5.73 4.11 16.74
C GLN A 389 4.38 4.64 17.27
N ASN A 390 4.29 4.97 18.54
CA ASN A 390 3.10 5.54 19.19
C ASN A 390 2.95 7.04 18.85
N VAL A 391 2.83 7.35 17.58
CA VAL A 391 2.73 8.75 17.08
C VAL A 391 1.47 9.48 17.55
N TYR A 392 0.46 8.75 18.03
CA TYR A 392 -0.77 9.32 18.59
C TYR A 392 -0.73 9.48 20.11
N CYS A 393 0.43 9.30 20.74
CA CYS A 393 0.65 9.47 22.19
C CYS A 393 -0.38 8.70 23.03
N ARG A 394 -0.68 7.44 22.67
CA ARG A 394 -1.57 6.59 23.46
C ARG A 394 -0.92 6.27 24.81
N LYS A 395 -1.78 6.07 25.81
CA LYS A 395 -1.37 5.85 27.21
C LYS A 395 -0.53 4.57 27.35
N LEU A 396 0.58 4.70 28.08
CA LEU A 396 1.39 3.56 28.52
C LEU A 396 1.02 3.22 29.96
N ASP A 397 1.20 1.96 30.36
CA ASP A 397 1.05 1.51 31.74
C ASP A 397 2.29 1.87 32.60
N SER A 398 2.27 1.47 33.88
CA SER A 398 3.38 1.69 34.82
C SER A 398 4.68 0.97 34.43
N GLN A 399 4.62 0.00 33.52
CA GLN A 399 5.78 -0.75 33.01
C GLN A 399 6.25 -0.20 31.65
N LYS A 400 5.78 1.00 31.24
CA LYS A 400 6.06 1.63 29.94
C LYS A 400 5.55 0.82 28.73
N GLN A 401 4.49 0.02 28.90
CA GLN A 401 3.91 -0.79 27.86
C GLN A 401 2.53 -0.26 27.43
N LEU A 402 2.14 -0.54 26.19
CA LEU A 402 0.85 -0.17 25.64
C LEU A 402 -0.31 -0.89 26.34
N VAL A 403 -1.39 -0.17 26.59
CA VAL A 403 -2.63 -0.73 27.15
C VAL A 403 -3.48 -1.31 26.02
N VAL A 404 -3.38 -2.62 25.82
CA VAL A 404 -4.14 -3.37 24.80
C VAL A 404 -4.91 -4.51 25.48
N PRO A 405 -6.22 -4.37 25.75
CA PRO A 405 -6.97 -5.28 26.62
C PRO A 405 -7.48 -6.56 25.95
N VAL A 406 -6.93 -6.96 24.80
CA VAL A 406 -7.36 -8.17 24.08
C VAL A 406 -6.91 -9.48 24.76
N ALA A 407 -5.86 -9.43 25.58
CA ALA A 407 -5.33 -10.56 26.31
C ALA A 407 -4.78 -10.14 27.65
N THR A 408 -4.79 -11.06 28.62
CA THR A 408 -4.10 -10.91 29.91
C THR A 408 -2.67 -11.47 29.84
N GLY A 409 -1.80 -11.04 30.75
CA GLY A 409 -0.43 -11.53 30.82
C GLY A 409 0.59 -10.68 30.03
N ARG A 410 1.74 -11.27 29.72
CA ARG A 410 2.86 -10.58 29.07
C ARG A 410 2.69 -10.48 27.56
N TRP A 411 3.28 -9.47 26.96
CA TRP A 411 3.45 -9.38 25.52
C TRP A 411 4.38 -10.49 25.01
N ASP A 412 4.10 -11.01 23.82
CA ASP A 412 5.05 -11.83 23.08
C ASP A 412 6.03 -10.89 22.36
N GLU A 413 7.25 -10.79 22.85
CA GLU A 413 8.29 -9.86 22.39
C GLU A 413 9.36 -10.54 21.53
N ARG A 414 9.11 -11.76 21.04
CA ARG A 414 10.10 -12.56 20.29
C ARG A 414 10.40 -11.97 18.90
N MET A 415 9.58 -11.07 18.36
CA MET A 415 9.83 -10.40 17.07
C MET A 415 10.83 -9.24 17.22
N CYS A 416 12.04 -9.55 17.70
CA CYS A 416 13.11 -8.58 17.92
C CYS A 416 14.10 -8.44 16.76
N LYS A 417 13.99 -9.28 15.70
CA LYS A 417 14.85 -9.26 14.52
C LYS A 417 14.17 -8.49 13.41
N SER A 418 14.88 -7.52 12.81
CA SER A 418 14.44 -6.85 11.59
C SER A 418 14.94 -7.61 10.36
N PHE A 419 14.03 -7.98 9.48
CA PHE A 419 14.32 -8.71 8.24
C PHE A 419 14.44 -7.80 7.03
N ARG A 420 14.04 -6.54 7.17
CA ARG A 420 13.94 -5.60 6.06
C ARG A 420 14.87 -4.40 6.21
N ILE A 421 15.05 -3.94 7.45
CA ILE A 421 15.86 -2.77 7.70
C ILE A 421 17.33 -3.19 7.74
N PRO A 422 18.21 -2.59 6.90
CA PRO A 422 19.64 -2.88 6.89
C PRO A 422 20.29 -2.57 8.24
N ALA A 423 21.37 -3.29 8.55
CA ALA A 423 22.09 -3.16 9.83
C ALA A 423 22.54 -1.72 10.12
N LYS A 424 22.90 -0.95 9.10
CA LYS A 424 23.32 0.46 9.22
C LYS A 424 22.18 1.35 9.69
N ILE A 425 20.97 1.19 9.12
CA ILE A 425 19.79 1.94 9.56
C ILE A 425 19.36 1.48 10.95
N VAL A 426 19.43 0.17 11.27
CA VAL A 426 19.15 -0.33 12.62
C VAL A 426 20.10 0.30 13.65
N MET A 427 21.39 0.50 13.31
CA MET A 427 22.33 1.18 14.19
C MET A 427 21.93 2.64 14.42
N LEU A 428 21.47 3.35 13.39
CA LEU A 428 20.92 4.70 13.53
C LEU A 428 19.69 4.70 14.46
N LEU A 429 18.74 3.79 14.26
CA LEU A 429 17.53 3.68 15.10
C LEU A 429 17.86 3.37 16.56
N LYS A 430 18.87 2.53 16.84
CA LYS A 430 19.32 2.25 18.20
C LYS A 430 19.93 3.49 18.88
N ASN A 431 20.76 4.24 18.15
CA ASN A 431 21.31 5.48 18.67
C ASN A 431 20.21 6.51 18.94
N PHE A 432 19.23 6.61 18.05
CA PHE A 432 18.06 7.46 18.23
C PHE A 432 17.25 7.07 19.47
N GLN A 433 16.97 5.78 19.68
CA GLN A 433 16.27 5.31 20.86
C GLN A 433 17.04 5.63 22.16
N LYS A 434 18.35 5.46 22.16
CA LYS A 434 19.17 5.78 23.35
C LYS A 434 19.10 7.25 23.70
N GLU A 435 19.14 8.13 22.70
CA GLU A 435 19.13 9.58 22.93
C GLU A 435 17.75 10.10 23.33
N PHE A 436 16.68 9.66 22.61
CA PHE A 436 15.37 10.29 22.74
C PHE A 436 14.33 9.47 23.51
N PHE A 437 14.55 8.15 23.69
CA PHE A 437 13.54 7.24 24.24
C PHE A 437 13.87 6.61 25.57
N SER A 438 15.09 6.74 26.08
CA SER A 438 15.56 6.09 27.32
C SER A 438 14.65 6.32 28.53
N ASP A 439 14.04 7.50 28.65
CA ASP A 439 13.14 7.83 29.73
C ASP A 439 11.72 7.31 29.59
N ARG A 440 11.27 7.08 28.33
CA ARG A 440 9.87 6.75 28.01
C ARG A 440 9.64 5.29 27.67
N TYR A 441 10.61 4.64 27.04
CA TYR A 441 10.46 3.27 26.53
C TYR A 441 11.67 2.40 26.93
N ASN A 442 11.46 1.09 26.90
CA ASN A 442 12.56 0.14 26.98
C ASN A 442 13.31 0.12 25.64
N ILE A 443 14.63 0.16 25.66
CA ILE A 443 15.44 0.15 24.43
C ILE A 443 15.40 -1.24 23.79
N ASP A 444 15.12 -1.30 22.48
CA ASP A 444 15.03 -2.55 21.76
C ASP A 444 16.40 -3.17 21.46
N THR A 445 16.47 -4.49 21.57
CA THR A 445 17.60 -5.29 21.07
C THR A 445 17.36 -5.65 19.61
N ILE A 446 17.32 -4.65 18.71
CA ILE A 446 17.07 -4.90 17.30
C ILE A 446 18.30 -5.56 16.64
N GLN A 447 18.08 -6.62 15.87
CA GLN A 447 19.07 -7.22 14.97
C GLN A 447 18.68 -6.86 13.55
N GLY A 448 19.56 -6.17 12.81
CA GLY A 448 19.32 -5.79 11.43
C GLY A 448 19.53 -6.95 10.45
N ARG A 449 18.98 -6.81 9.24
CA ARG A 449 19.25 -7.71 8.12
C ARG A 449 20.75 -7.69 7.78
N GLN A 450 21.37 -8.85 7.61
CA GLN A 450 22.67 -8.95 6.97
C GLN A 450 22.49 -8.66 5.48
N MET A 451 23.31 -7.76 4.94
CA MET A 451 23.27 -7.39 3.54
C MET A 451 23.87 -8.48 2.66
N GLU A 452 23.29 -8.65 1.48
CA GLU A 452 23.89 -9.47 0.43
C GLU A 452 25.07 -8.73 -0.20
N ILE A 453 25.99 -9.48 -0.83
CA ILE A 453 27.17 -8.88 -1.52
C ILE A 453 26.67 -8.00 -2.66
N GLY A 454 26.98 -6.70 -2.58
CA GLY A 454 26.60 -5.70 -3.60
C GLY A 454 25.43 -4.79 -3.21
N GLU A 455 24.77 -5.00 -2.07
CA GLU A 455 23.80 -4.06 -1.54
C GLU A 455 24.52 -2.97 -0.71
N GLU A 456 24.35 -1.70 -1.10
CA GLU A 456 24.87 -0.57 -0.34
C GLU A 456 23.75 0.16 0.39
N THR A 457 23.90 0.26 1.71
CA THR A 457 23.04 1.16 2.52
C THR A 457 23.77 2.48 2.70
N GLU A 458 23.13 3.54 2.26
CA GLU A 458 23.62 4.91 2.41
C GLU A 458 22.70 5.68 3.35
N ILE A 459 23.30 6.42 4.27
CA ILE A 459 22.58 7.37 5.13
C ILE A 459 23.27 8.71 4.98
N HIS A 460 22.54 9.69 4.48
CA HIS A 460 22.99 11.05 4.29
C HIS A 460 22.25 11.98 5.24
N TYR A 461 22.95 12.88 5.88
CA TYR A 461 22.35 13.95 6.67
C TYR A 461 22.75 15.29 6.05
N LEU A 462 21.73 16.02 5.62
CA LEU A 462 21.87 17.37 5.12
C LEU A 462 21.52 18.34 6.25
N SER A 463 22.56 18.98 6.80
CA SER A 463 22.42 20.13 7.67
C SER A 463 22.27 21.37 6.80
N TYR A 464 21.05 21.90 6.78
CA TYR A 464 20.80 23.13 6.07
C TYR A 464 21.23 24.32 6.94
N VAL A 465 22.39 24.93 6.62
CA VAL A 465 22.81 26.17 7.25
C VAL A 465 22.19 27.32 6.47
N PRO A 466 21.31 28.10 7.06
CA PRO A 466 20.60 29.13 6.34
C PRO A 466 21.50 30.29 5.88
N PRO A 467 21.40 30.67 4.64
CA PRO A 467 21.39 32.09 4.34
C PRO A 467 20.06 32.65 4.79
N LEU A 468 20.01 33.95 5.05
CA LEU A 468 18.79 34.70 5.33
C LEU A 468 17.84 34.69 4.12
N GLY A 469 17.21 33.51 3.86
CA GLY A 469 16.34 33.28 2.72
C GLY A 469 14.87 33.08 3.10
N SER A 470 13.97 33.30 2.15
CA SER A 470 12.55 33.05 2.34
C SER A 470 12.27 31.54 2.46
N LYS A 471 11.08 31.17 2.95
CA LYS A 471 10.64 29.76 3.01
C LYS A 471 10.62 29.13 1.61
N GLU A 472 10.18 29.88 0.60
CA GLU A 472 10.12 29.43 -0.79
C GLU A 472 11.50 29.13 -1.36
N GLU A 473 12.51 29.94 -1.05
CA GLU A 473 13.90 29.68 -1.44
C GLU A 473 14.40 28.37 -0.85
N ARG A 474 14.23 28.16 0.46
CA ARG A 474 14.61 26.91 1.12
C ARG A 474 13.92 25.69 0.52
N THR A 475 12.65 25.79 0.20
CA THR A 475 11.91 24.69 -0.41
C THR A 475 12.44 24.36 -1.80
N ARG A 476 12.79 25.38 -2.61
CA ARG A 476 13.44 25.17 -3.92
C ARG A 476 14.77 24.47 -3.80
N ASP A 477 15.58 24.82 -2.81
CA ASP A 477 16.88 24.20 -2.58
C ASP A 477 16.74 22.72 -2.22
N VAL A 478 15.79 22.39 -1.32
CA VAL A 478 15.47 20.99 -0.99
C VAL A 478 14.99 20.24 -2.23
N VAL A 479 14.14 20.84 -3.06
CA VAL A 479 13.69 20.22 -4.32
C VAL A 479 14.85 20.00 -5.28
N SER A 480 15.69 21.03 -5.46
CA SER A 480 16.87 20.94 -6.33
C SER A 480 17.83 19.85 -5.84
N PHE A 481 18.05 19.76 -4.54
CA PHE A 481 18.87 18.69 -3.95
C PHE A 481 18.26 17.30 -4.24
N VAL A 482 17.00 17.10 -3.92
CA VAL A 482 16.28 15.82 -4.16
C VAL A 482 16.35 15.45 -5.64
N TYR A 483 16.06 16.39 -6.52
CA TYR A 483 16.07 16.19 -7.96
C TYR A 483 17.45 15.82 -8.50
N ASN A 484 18.49 16.53 -8.06
CA ASN A 484 19.86 16.26 -8.46
C ASN A 484 20.34 14.88 -7.97
N GLN A 485 19.99 14.48 -6.74
CA GLN A 485 20.30 13.15 -6.23
C GLN A 485 19.61 12.06 -7.06
N ILE A 486 18.35 12.25 -7.40
CA ILE A 486 17.58 11.30 -8.21
C ILE A 486 18.23 11.15 -9.60
N ARG A 487 18.55 12.26 -10.27
CA ARG A 487 19.13 12.25 -11.63
C ARG A 487 20.55 11.70 -11.67
N SER A 488 21.40 12.18 -10.77
CA SER A 488 22.83 11.79 -10.75
C SER A 488 23.02 10.30 -10.49
N GLN A 489 22.10 9.68 -9.73
CA GLN A 489 22.16 8.26 -9.40
C GLN A 489 21.25 7.38 -10.28
N GLY A 490 20.49 7.97 -11.22
CA GLY A 490 19.56 7.23 -12.07
C GLY A 490 18.47 6.49 -11.27
N LEU A 491 17.98 7.10 -10.18
CA LEU A 491 17.00 6.47 -9.29
C LEU A 491 15.64 6.31 -10.00
N ASN A 492 15.04 5.13 -9.85
CA ASN A 492 13.70 4.88 -10.38
C ASN A 492 12.65 5.65 -9.56
N SER A 493 11.80 6.44 -10.23
CA SER A 493 10.75 7.23 -9.57
C SER A 493 9.82 6.38 -8.70
N ASN A 494 9.60 5.11 -9.07
CA ASN A 494 8.77 4.19 -8.31
C ASN A 494 9.43 3.72 -6.99
N ASP A 495 10.74 3.86 -6.83
CA ASP A 495 11.47 3.48 -5.61
C ASP A 495 11.63 4.64 -4.62
N VAL A 496 11.36 5.88 -5.06
CA VAL A 496 11.57 7.08 -4.26
C VAL A 496 10.31 7.53 -3.54
N THR A 497 10.45 7.77 -2.25
CA THR A 497 9.41 8.39 -1.42
C THR A 497 9.99 9.61 -0.70
N ILE A 498 9.21 10.68 -0.65
CA ILE A 498 9.53 11.91 0.08
C ILE A 498 8.53 12.04 1.23
N LEU A 499 9.03 12.04 2.44
CA LEU A 499 8.23 12.20 3.66
C LEU A 499 8.57 13.54 4.34
N ALA A 500 7.55 14.22 4.81
CA ALA A 500 7.71 15.40 5.66
C ALA A 500 6.78 15.34 6.86
N SER A 501 7.08 16.17 7.85
CA SER A 501 6.24 16.31 9.05
C SER A 501 4.91 17.00 8.74
N PHE A 502 4.91 17.95 7.79
CA PHE A 502 3.75 18.80 7.47
C PHE A 502 3.39 18.76 5.97
N ILE A 503 2.11 18.95 5.70
CA ILE A 503 1.55 18.91 4.34
C ILE A 503 2.00 20.13 3.51
N ASP A 504 2.16 21.30 4.10
CA ASP A 504 2.48 22.54 3.38
C ASP A 504 3.80 22.43 2.62
N THR A 505 4.84 21.92 3.29
CA THR A 505 6.13 21.65 2.65
C THR A 505 6.00 20.67 1.49
N LEU A 506 5.19 19.63 1.64
CA LEU A 506 4.94 18.65 0.59
C LEU A 506 4.16 19.23 -0.59
N LYS A 507 3.22 20.16 -0.37
CA LYS A 507 2.50 20.85 -1.45
C LYS A 507 3.45 21.70 -2.30
N GLU A 508 4.37 22.41 -1.67
CA GLU A 508 5.37 23.20 -2.38
C GLU A 508 6.31 22.30 -3.19
N LEU A 509 6.83 21.22 -2.56
CA LEU A 509 7.67 20.23 -3.22
C LEU A 509 6.96 19.57 -4.42
N ASN A 510 5.69 19.21 -4.25
CA ASN A 510 4.89 18.62 -5.31
C ASN A 510 4.73 19.56 -6.50
N GLU A 511 4.43 20.82 -6.25
CA GLU A 511 4.28 21.84 -7.29
C GLU A 511 5.58 22.00 -8.09
N LEU A 512 6.72 22.14 -7.42
CA LEU A 512 8.02 22.32 -8.08
C LEU A 512 8.45 21.06 -8.86
N LEU A 513 8.23 19.86 -8.33
CA LEU A 513 8.50 18.61 -9.05
C LEU A 513 7.67 18.50 -10.35
N ILE A 514 6.42 18.93 -10.32
CA ILE A 514 5.56 18.90 -11.51
C ILE A 514 5.95 20.01 -12.49
N THR A 515 6.17 21.23 -12.03
CA THR A 515 6.36 22.40 -12.92
C THR A 515 7.78 22.50 -13.46
N GLU A 516 8.79 22.28 -12.66
CA GLU A 516 10.21 22.41 -13.05
C GLU A 516 10.80 21.10 -13.59
N SER A 517 10.42 19.98 -13.02
CA SER A 517 10.98 18.66 -13.41
C SER A 517 10.08 17.86 -14.33
N HIS A 518 8.83 18.31 -14.55
CA HIS A 518 7.80 17.61 -15.34
C HIS A 518 7.56 16.15 -14.88
N GLU A 519 7.78 15.86 -13.59
CA GLU A 519 7.65 14.53 -13.03
C GLU A 519 6.23 14.25 -12.56
N LYS A 520 5.81 12.99 -12.66
CA LYS A 520 4.53 12.55 -12.08
C LYS A 520 4.73 12.21 -10.61
N THR A 521 3.78 12.63 -9.80
CA THR A 521 3.76 12.40 -8.36
C THR A 521 2.49 11.66 -7.92
N ASN A 522 2.58 10.91 -6.84
CA ASN A 522 1.44 10.29 -6.15
C ASN A 522 1.39 10.84 -4.72
N VAL A 523 0.35 11.61 -4.43
CA VAL A 523 0.21 12.35 -3.16
C VAL A 523 -0.98 11.86 -2.36
N MET A 524 -0.86 11.87 -1.02
CA MET A 524 -1.93 11.48 -0.09
C MET A 524 -2.72 12.69 0.46
N PHE A 525 -2.52 13.85 -0.12
CA PHE A 525 -3.12 15.12 0.28
C PHE A 525 -3.63 15.88 -0.95
N GLU A 526 -4.32 16.98 -0.75
CA GLU A 526 -4.73 17.91 -1.81
C GLU A 526 -3.56 18.75 -2.29
N THR A 527 -3.46 18.97 -3.59
CA THR A 527 -2.53 19.94 -4.17
C THR A 527 -3.04 21.37 -3.96
N LYS A 528 -2.19 22.38 -4.14
CA LYS A 528 -2.62 23.81 -4.03
C LYS A 528 -3.76 24.13 -5.00
N GLU A 529 -3.71 23.59 -6.23
CA GLU A 529 -4.76 23.80 -7.23
C GLU A 529 -6.09 23.13 -6.82
N GLU A 530 -6.02 21.91 -6.27
CA GLU A 530 -7.20 21.19 -5.80
C GLU A 530 -7.81 21.87 -4.57
N GLU A 531 -6.99 22.35 -3.64
CA GLU A 531 -7.44 23.13 -2.49
C GLU A 531 -8.20 24.39 -2.92
N LYS A 532 -7.64 25.13 -3.90
CA LYS A 532 -8.31 26.29 -4.49
C LYS A 532 -9.65 25.93 -5.13
N LYS A 533 -9.71 24.82 -5.89
CA LYS A 533 -10.96 24.33 -6.49
C LYS A 533 -12.00 23.91 -5.44
N ILE A 534 -11.57 23.25 -4.35
CA ILE A 534 -12.46 22.91 -3.23
C ILE A 534 -13.06 24.17 -2.63
N PHE A 535 -12.25 25.21 -2.39
CA PHE A 535 -12.71 26.49 -1.86
C PHE A 535 -13.66 27.21 -2.82
N GLU A 536 -13.36 27.25 -4.12
CA GLU A 536 -14.20 27.90 -5.14
C GLU A 536 -15.57 27.22 -5.28
N ASN A 537 -15.60 25.86 -5.22
CA ASN A 537 -16.81 25.06 -5.41
C ASN A 537 -17.64 24.84 -4.14
N ALA A 538 -17.13 25.21 -2.98
CA ALA A 538 -17.85 25.05 -1.74
C ALA A 538 -19.10 25.94 -1.71
N LEU A 539 -20.26 25.32 -1.51
CA LEU A 539 -21.57 26.01 -1.35
C LEU A 539 -21.61 26.86 -0.08
N ASP A 540 -21.01 26.36 0.98
CA ASP A 540 -20.80 27.03 2.25
C ASP A 540 -19.29 27.20 2.45
N LYS A 541 -18.86 28.45 2.50
CA LYS A 541 -17.46 28.85 2.67
C LYS A 541 -17.03 28.93 4.15
N SER A 542 -17.86 28.45 5.06
CA SER A 542 -17.47 28.33 6.46
C SER A 542 -16.23 27.42 6.59
N GLU A 543 -15.35 27.78 7.49
CA GLU A 543 -14.13 27.03 7.77
C GLU A 543 -14.39 25.55 8.04
N GLY A 544 -15.41 25.24 8.82
CA GLY A 544 -15.79 23.86 9.15
C GLY A 544 -16.21 23.04 7.93
N ASN A 545 -16.93 23.67 6.97
CA ASN A 545 -17.34 22.96 5.76
C ASN A 545 -16.17 22.74 4.79
N ILE A 546 -15.31 23.73 4.61
CA ILE A 546 -14.10 23.60 3.78
C ILE A 546 -13.18 22.52 4.34
N LYS A 547 -12.91 22.52 5.65
CA LYS A 547 -12.15 21.45 6.33
C LYS A 547 -12.73 20.08 6.01
N ARG A 548 -14.04 19.92 6.15
CA ARG A 548 -14.71 18.62 5.90
C ARG A 548 -14.59 18.16 4.44
N GLU A 549 -14.65 19.08 3.47
CA GLU A 549 -14.46 18.72 2.06
C GLU A 549 -12.98 18.34 1.77
N ILE A 550 -12.02 19.06 2.34
CA ILE A 550 -10.60 18.71 2.27
C ILE A 550 -10.37 17.31 2.89
N GLU A 551 -11.01 17.01 4.01
CA GLU A 551 -10.93 15.70 4.67
C GLU A 551 -11.43 14.57 3.80
N LYS A 552 -12.59 14.73 3.21
CA LYS A 552 -13.14 13.74 2.29
C LYS A 552 -12.17 13.49 1.14
N PHE A 553 -11.58 14.56 0.61
CA PHE A 553 -10.63 14.48 -0.48
C PHE A 553 -9.36 13.73 -0.07
N ARG A 554 -8.77 14.06 1.08
CA ARG A 554 -7.61 13.34 1.65
C ARG A 554 -7.94 11.87 1.92
N LYS A 555 -9.12 11.58 2.47
CA LYS A 555 -9.58 10.20 2.70
C LYS A 555 -9.65 9.42 1.39
N MET A 556 -10.16 10.00 0.32
CA MET A 556 -10.20 9.39 -1.00
C MET A 556 -8.79 9.13 -1.53
N ARG A 557 -7.88 10.10 -1.46
CA ARG A 557 -6.48 9.97 -1.89
C ARG A 557 -5.77 8.85 -1.12
N LYS A 558 -5.91 8.81 0.21
CA LYS A 558 -5.35 7.75 1.06
C LYS A 558 -5.92 6.37 0.72
N ALA A 559 -7.22 6.26 0.47
CA ALA A 559 -7.87 4.99 0.11
C ALA A 559 -7.44 4.45 -1.26
N THR A 560 -7.03 5.32 -2.18
CA THR A 560 -6.56 4.95 -3.52
C THR A 560 -5.03 4.95 -3.65
N PHE A 561 -4.30 5.12 -2.55
CA PHE A 561 -2.85 5.13 -2.56
C PHE A 561 -2.27 3.72 -2.74
N TRP A 562 -1.31 3.59 -3.66
CA TRP A 562 -0.52 2.39 -3.89
C TRP A 562 0.95 2.75 -4.15
N MET A 563 1.87 1.86 -3.77
CA MET A 563 3.32 2.10 -3.92
C MET A 563 3.77 2.03 -5.38
N ASN A 564 3.20 1.12 -6.17
CA ASN A 564 3.66 0.87 -7.53
C ASN A 564 2.79 1.60 -8.57
N ARG A 565 3.00 2.91 -8.72
CA ARG A 565 2.35 3.73 -9.76
C ARG A 565 3.31 4.37 -10.75
N GLY A 566 4.58 3.97 -10.71
CA GLY A 566 5.63 4.53 -11.57
C GLY A 566 5.93 6.01 -11.29
N THR A 567 5.66 6.50 -10.08
CA THR A 567 5.72 7.92 -9.73
C THR A 567 6.44 8.14 -8.41
N TYR A 568 6.95 9.36 -8.18
CA TYR A 568 7.40 9.77 -6.84
C TYR A 568 6.21 9.81 -5.88
N LYS A 569 6.45 9.35 -4.66
CA LYS A 569 5.45 9.36 -3.60
C LYS A 569 5.76 10.47 -2.61
N LEU A 570 4.77 11.33 -2.35
CA LEU A 570 4.88 12.37 -1.34
C LEU A 570 3.78 12.16 -0.30
N SER A 571 4.18 12.09 0.97
CA SER A 571 3.24 11.83 2.06
C SER A 571 3.74 12.43 3.37
N THR A 572 2.82 12.69 4.29
CA THR A 572 3.23 12.89 5.68
C THR A 572 3.73 11.58 6.29
N ILE A 573 4.60 11.68 7.28
CA ILE A 573 5.10 10.51 8.02
C ILE A 573 3.91 9.73 8.62
N PHE A 574 2.89 10.42 9.14
CA PHE A 574 1.66 9.82 9.68
C PHE A 574 0.92 8.96 8.64
N SER A 575 0.72 9.49 7.45
CA SER A 575 -0.06 8.80 6.41
C SER A 575 0.73 7.66 5.77
N PHE A 576 2.06 7.70 5.80
CA PHE A 576 2.95 6.66 5.27
C PHE A 576 3.28 5.58 6.30
N LYS A 577 2.84 5.74 7.55
CA LYS A 577 3.06 4.75 8.59
C LYS A 577 2.60 3.35 8.15
N GLY A 578 3.45 2.34 8.39
CA GLY A 578 3.25 0.95 7.97
C GLY A 578 3.80 0.63 6.57
N TRP A 579 3.89 1.59 5.65
CA TRP A 579 4.57 1.44 4.37
C TRP A 579 6.09 1.51 4.51
N GLU A 580 6.81 1.02 3.51
CA GLU A 580 8.26 1.00 3.45
C GLU A 580 8.71 1.37 2.04
N THR A 581 9.93 1.93 1.90
CA THR A 581 10.46 2.36 0.60
C THR A 581 11.95 2.06 0.49
N PRO A 582 12.43 1.69 -0.70
CA PRO A 582 13.86 1.50 -0.94
C PRO A 582 14.68 2.78 -0.76
N ILE A 583 14.13 3.92 -1.20
CA ILE A 583 14.82 5.22 -1.19
C ILE A 583 13.91 6.24 -0.51
N LEU A 584 14.41 6.83 0.56
CA LEU A 584 13.66 7.77 1.37
C LEU A 584 14.37 9.11 1.48
N PHE A 585 13.67 10.18 1.12
CA PHE A 585 13.99 11.54 1.50
C PHE A 585 13.08 11.93 2.67
N LEU A 586 13.66 12.07 3.85
CA LEU A 586 12.95 12.41 5.09
C LEU A 586 13.23 13.86 5.46
N ILE A 587 12.21 14.70 5.35
CA ILE A 587 12.29 16.12 5.68
C ILE A 587 11.78 16.32 7.11
N ILE A 588 12.67 16.81 7.97
CA ILE A 588 12.37 17.13 9.36
C ILE A 588 12.08 18.63 9.47
N GLU A 589 10.88 18.95 9.92
CA GLU A 589 10.41 20.30 10.19
C GLU A 589 9.61 20.27 11.50
N THR A 590 9.97 21.07 12.50
CA THR A 590 9.42 20.99 13.86
C THR A 590 8.47 22.12 14.25
N GLY A 591 8.31 23.15 13.38
CA GLY A 591 7.42 24.27 13.64
C GLY A 591 5.94 23.87 13.74
N GLU A 592 5.18 24.53 14.61
CA GLU A 592 3.71 24.46 14.58
C GLU A 592 3.21 25.25 13.38
N ARG A 593 2.55 24.59 12.44
CA ARG A 593 1.95 25.23 11.27
C ARG A 593 0.56 24.66 11.00
N SER A 594 -0.38 25.57 10.74
CA SER A 594 -1.70 25.25 10.25
C SER A 594 -1.79 25.53 8.75
N GLY A 595 -1.96 24.49 7.94
CA GLY A 595 -2.06 24.63 6.48
C GLY A 595 -3.26 25.42 5.96
N LEU A 596 -4.23 25.73 6.82
CA LEU A 596 -5.38 26.58 6.48
C LEU A 596 -5.11 28.08 6.68
N SER A 597 -4.02 28.46 7.35
CA SER A 597 -3.74 29.86 7.69
C SER A 597 -3.54 30.75 6.47
N THR A 598 -3.04 30.19 5.36
CA THR A 598 -2.74 30.95 4.14
C THR A 598 -4.00 31.35 3.36
N LEU A 599 -5.03 30.50 3.33
CA LEU A 599 -6.31 30.81 2.67
C LEU A 599 -7.23 31.68 3.53
N LEU A 600 -7.20 31.47 4.85
CA LEU A 600 -8.01 32.24 5.80
C LEU A 600 -7.41 33.62 6.08
N SER A 601 -6.09 33.83 5.91
CA SER A 601 -5.47 35.16 5.99
C SER A 601 -5.89 36.09 4.83
N MET A 602 -6.55 35.57 3.80
CA MET A 602 -7.16 36.33 2.71
C MET A 602 -8.56 36.86 3.03
N THR A 603 -9.15 36.45 4.17
CA THR A 603 -10.43 36.99 4.65
C THR A 603 -10.20 37.79 5.94
N GLU A 604 -10.69 39.02 5.99
CA GLU A 604 -10.45 39.96 7.11
C GLU A 604 -10.98 39.48 8.49
N ASP A 605 -11.78 38.42 8.54
CA ASP A 605 -12.43 37.90 9.75
C ASP A 605 -11.64 36.80 10.47
N ALA A 606 -10.41 36.48 10.06
CA ALA A 606 -9.68 35.25 10.51
C ALA A 606 -8.73 35.47 11.70
N LYS A 607 -8.84 36.55 12.47
CA LYS A 607 -7.81 36.92 13.47
C LYS A 607 -7.83 36.12 14.79
N ASP A 608 -8.87 35.30 15.07
CA ASP A 608 -9.06 34.69 16.40
C ASP A 608 -9.39 33.18 16.43
N ILE A 609 -9.06 32.40 15.38
CA ILE A 609 -9.43 30.99 15.36
C ILE A 609 -8.20 30.10 15.46
N GLU A 610 -8.02 29.47 16.63
CA GLU A 610 -7.13 28.31 16.82
C GLU A 610 -7.68 27.12 16.03
N ILE A 611 -6.93 26.69 15.02
CA ILE A 611 -7.29 25.58 14.15
C ILE A 611 -6.80 24.29 14.81
N SER A 612 -7.68 23.57 15.49
CA SER A 612 -7.42 22.25 16.02
C SER A 612 -8.32 21.20 15.37
N GLY A 613 -7.76 20.22 14.71
CA GLY A 613 -8.57 19.09 14.28
C GLY A 613 -8.04 18.23 13.14
N TYR A 614 -6.76 18.28 12.81
CA TYR A 614 -6.19 17.45 11.76
C TYR A 614 -4.82 16.96 12.09
N GLU A 615 -4.63 15.64 12.05
CA GLU A 615 -3.45 14.88 12.43
C GLU A 615 -2.76 15.46 13.69
N PRO A 616 -2.19 14.71 14.60
CA PRO A 616 -1.56 15.28 15.78
C PRO A 616 -0.57 16.35 15.31
N THR A 617 -0.94 17.60 15.48
CA THR A 617 -0.15 18.79 15.14
C THR A 617 1.14 18.86 15.94
N LYS A 618 1.35 17.88 16.82
CA LYS A 618 2.50 17.84 17.70
C LYS A 618 3.59 16.98 17.10
N PHE A 619 4.62 17.65 16.61
CA PHE A 619 5.88 17.01 16.26
C PHE A 619 6.43 16.25 17.49
N SER A 620 6.81 15.00 17.29
CA SER A 620 7.31 14.14 18.37
C SER A 620 8.50 13.29 17.92
N ASP A 621 9.27 12.81 18.90
CA ASP A 621 10.39 11.90 18.63
C ASP A 621 9.91 10.59 18.00
N GLU A 622 8.72 10.13 18.37
CA GLU A 622 8.07 8.94 17.78
C GLU A 622 7.79 9.15 16.30
N LEU A 623 7.46 10.37 15.89
CA LEU A 623 7.23 10.70 14.48
C LEU A 623 8.53 10.59 13.68
N VAL A 624 9.62 11.20 14.17
CA VAL A 624 10.93 11.11 13.51
C VAL A 624 11.40 9.66 13.46
N TYR A 625 11.33 8.94 14.56
CA TYR A 625 11.67 7.51 14.63
C TYR A 625 10.87 6.68 13.61
N THR A 626 9.55 6.96 13.52
CA THR A 626 8.68 6.31 12.54
C THR A 626 9.16 6.60 11.12
N GLY A 627 9.48 7.85 10.79
CA GLY A 627 10.03 8.22 9.49
C GLY A 627 11.33 7.49 9.15
N LEU A 628 12.31 7.54 10.05
CA LEU A 628 13.60 6.85 9.89
C LEU A 628 13.45 5.35 9.64
N SER A 629 12.47 4.72 10.28
CA SER A 629 12.20 3.28 10.17
C SER A 629 11.50 2.86 8.87
N ARG A 630 11.17 3.79 7.96
CA ARG A 630 10.49 3.47 6.67
C ARG A 630 11.45 3.12 5.56
N CYS A 631 12.73 3.39 5.71
CA CYS A 631 13.74 3.18 4.68
C CYS A 631 14.32 1.76 4.72
N LYS A 632 14.51 1.17 3.53
CA LYS A 632 15.11 -0.16 3.34
C LYS A 632 16.49 -0.13 2.65
N GLY A 633 16.93 1.03 2.17
CA GLY A 633 18.17 1.15 1.41
C GLY A 633 18.84 2.52 1.58
N LYS A 634 18.52 3.49 0.74
CA LYS A 634 19.14 4.82 0.75
C LYS A 634 18.27 5.82 1.52
N LEU A 635 18.82 6.41 2.59
CA LEU A 635 18.14 7.34 3.47
C LEU A 635 18.79 8.72 3.40
N TYR A 636 18.05 9.72 2.96
CA TYR A 636 18.45 11.12 2.98
C TYR A 636 17.62 11.85 4.05
N ILE A 637 18.28 12.33 5.09
CA ILE A 637 17.67 13.08 6.19
C ILE A 637 17.95 14.55 5.95
N ILE A 638 16.92 15.36 5.76
CA ILE A 638 17.02 16.78 5.46
C ILE A 638 16.37 17.54 6.58
N ASN A 639 17.16 18.27 7.37
CA ASN A 639 16.65 19.09 8.45
C ASN A 639 16.55 20.55 7.97
N ILE A 640 15.33 21.02 7.69
CA ILE A 640 15.06 22.38 7.18
C ILE A 640 14.55 23.34 8.25
N ASP A 641 14.52 22.91 9.49
CA ASP A 641 13.99 23.73 10.57
C ASP A 641 15.02 24.71 11.11
N TYR A 642 14.52 25.90 11.28
CA TYR A 642 15.32 27.11 11.42
C TYR A 642 15.18 27.83 12.72
N ASN A 643 14.29 27.40 13.58
CA ASN A 643 14.00 28.19 14.75
C ASN A 643 15.00 27.89 15.87
N GLU A 644 16.09 28.65 15.93
CA GLU A 644 17.01 28.67 17.07
C GLU A 644 16.28 28.84 18.41
N HIS A 645 15.09 29.47 18.40
CA HIS A 645 14.28 29.73 19.58
C HIS A 645 13.36 28.58 20.01
N LEU A 646 13.09 27.59 19.15
CA LEU A 646 12.17 26.48 19.44
C LEU A 646 12.86 25.15 19.80
N GLY A 647 14.15 25.13 20.03
CA GLY A 647 14.86 23.97 20.60
C GLY A 647 15.23 22.87 19.64
N ASN A 648 15.23 23.12 18.33
CA ASN A 648 15.52 22.13 17.30
C ASN A 648 16.96 21.71 17.13
N ASN A 649 17.83 22.41 17.75
CA ASN A 649 19.25 22.09 17.78
C ASN A 649 19.56 20.66 18.31
N ARG A 650 18.59 19.97 18.95
CA ARG A 650 18.81 18.62 19.48
C ARG A 650 18.91 17.55 18.37
N TYR A 651 18.10 17.63 17.30
CA TYR A 651 18.18 16.69 16.19
C TYR A 651 19.45 16.96 15.35
N ASP A 652 19.76 18.22 15.09
CA ASP A 652 21.00 18.58 14.40
C ASP A 652 22.21 18.12 15.19
N LYS A 653 22.27 18.39 16.49
CA LYS A 653 23.32 17.89 17.39
C LYS A 653 23.41 16.36 17.38
N PHE A 654 22.29 15.67 17.39
CA PHE A 654 22.28 14.21 17.34
C PHE A 654 22.86 13.71 16.03
N PHE A 655 22.32 14.12 14.88
CA PHE A 655 22.79 13.61 13.59
C PHE A 655 24.24 13.99 13.30
N THR A 656 24.67 15.21 13.63
CA THR A 656 26.07 15.68 13.42
C THR A 656 27.05 14.99 14.37
N SER A 657 26.62 14.47 15.51
CA SER A 657 27.47 13.71 16.44
C SER A 657 27.74 12.27 16.01
N LEU A 658 26.98 11.76 15.05
CA LEU A 658 27.13 10.38 14.59
C LEU A 658 28.42 10.22 13.73
N PRO A 659 29.10 9.06 13.80
CA PRO A 659 30.35 8.88 13.08
C PRO A 659 30.13 8.78 11.56
N ASN A 660 31.08 9.27 10.76
CA ASN A 660 31.06 9.23 9.30
C ASN A 660 30.94 7.81 8.72
N SER A 661 31.30 6.77 9.47
CA SER A 661 31.09 5.37 9.10
C SER A 661 29.61 4.97 9.09
N LEU A 662 28.78 5.69 9.84
CA LEU A 662 27.34 5.46 9.93
C LEU A 662 26.57 6.39 9.00
N ILE A 663 26.91 7.68 8.96
CA ILE A 663 26.16 8.71 8.25
C ILE A 663 27.12 9.64 7.51
N THR A 664 26.81 9.95 6.26
CA THR A 664 27.53 10.96 5.48
C THR A 664 26.95 12.32 5.76
N HIS A 665 27.80 13.27 6.11
CA HIS A 665 27.38 14.65 6.37
C HIS A 665 27.57 15.48 5.11
N ASP A 666 26.45 15.89 4.51
CA ASP A 666 26.44 16.78 3.36
C ASP A 666 26.18 18.20 3.88
N VAL A 667 27.21 19.04 3.84
CA VAL A 667 27.07 20.48 4.21
C VAL A 667 26.70 21.26 2.96
N HIS A 668 25.45 21.66 2.82
CA HIS A 668 25.06 22.63 1.82
C HIS A 668 25.23 24.05 2.38
N THR A 669 26.27 24.71 1.95
CA THR A 669 26.36 26.17 1.95
C THR A 669 25.76 26.66 0.64
N LEU A 670 24.62 27.29 0.68
CA LEU A 670 24.04 28.03 -0.43
C LEU A 670 24.70 29.38 -0.58
#